data_cf28f4c7b029a05cb81f618a9d1f36ac
#
_entry.id   cf28f4c7b029a05cb81f618a9d1f36ac
#
_cell.length_a   1.000
_cell.length_b   1.000
_cell.length_c   1.000
_cell.angle_alpha   90.00
_cell.angle_beta   90.00
_cell.angle_gamma   90.00
#
_symmetry.space_group_name_H-M   'P 1'
#
loop_
_entity.id
_entity.type
_entity.pdbx_description
1 polymer ?
#
loop_
_entity_poly.entity_id
_entity_poly.type
_entity_poly.pdbx_seq_one_letter_code
_entity_poly.pdbx_strand_id
1 'polypeptide(L)'
;MKQLLQNLRDGKTVVVDVPCPSPRSGMALVRTVASLVSAGTERALVAFAEKNLLDKARSRPDLVRQLIDKARREGLLPTIEAAFNKLDQPMPLGYSSAGVITALGAGMEGFQVGERVACAGGNYAVHAEYAVVPRNLLTRLPDEVEFESAAFTTLGAIAMHGFRLGQPQLGERVAVVGLGLLGLLAAGIARAAGCRVFGVDLSPARVELARKMGCEAVLRPAAEQAGQASSNGHGFDVVLVCADAHSNDPIELAGLLARDRGRVIAVGAFGLNIPRKLYFEKEIHFQVSRSYGPGRYDPAYEEGGRDYPAGYVRWTEGRNLESFVGLLASGLVDVRPLISHRFPIERAPDAYELITGKRGQPFLGVLLTYSQAAAEVSARRLDLSPAPREPQPGELVLGVLGAGNYAGAVFLPAVKKVGGVRPAVIATASGLSARHAAQRFGFAAASSSEQDVLDSRAVNVVAILTRHQHHARQTLAALRGGKHVYCEKPLALNAEELDEIEATLADLSAAPNAPLLMAGFNRRFAPFGQKLHAFFAGRSEPLVAHYRVNAGFIPLNHWVHDPAQGGGRIIGEGCHFVDFLSYLVGQPPVTVSAQALPDNGRYRQDNVVLTFTFADGSLGTLAYLSNGDKSVAKERVEVFSGGQVGLLDDFRRLELVKDGRRQILQSRLAQDKGHRAAWQAFLAAIRQGGPAPIPYNHLIGVTRATFAAVTALGENRSVSI
;
A
#
# COMPACT_ATOMS: atom_id res chain seq x y z
N MET A 1 9.25 15.91 10.92
CA MET A 1 8.05 15.73 11.76
C MET A 1 8.15 14.45 12.57
N LYS A 2 7.52 14.43 13.76
CA LYS A 2 7.43 13.23 14.59
C LYS A 2 6.29 12.32 14.13
N GLN A 3 6.53 11.01 14.16
CA GLN A 3 5.55 9.99 13.85
C GLN A 3 5.74 8.76 14.74
N LEU A 4 4.63 8.19 15.20
CA LEU A 4 4.60 6.98 16.01
C LEU A 4 4.55 5.73 15.11
N LEU A 5 5.45 4.80 15.36
CA LEU A 5 5.62 3.59 14.56
C LEU A 5 5.69 2.34 15.44
N GLN A 6 5.14 1.26 14.91
CA GLN A 6 5.29 -0.09 15.42
C GLN A 6 6.28 -0.88 14.57
N ASN A 7 7.30 -1.43 15.18
CA ASN A 7 8.18 -2.38 14.53
C ASN A 7 7.62 -3.81 14.72
N LEU A 8 7.31 -4.48 13.63
CA LEU A 8 6.75 -5.83 13.68
C LEU A 8 7.79 -6.92 13.98
N ARG A 9 9.09 -6.61 13.84
CA ARG A 9 10.18 -7.56 14.08
C ARG A 9 10.53 -7.69 15.55
N ASP A 10 10.76 -6.55 16.21
CA ASP A 10 11.21 -6.49 17.62
C ASP A 10 10.11 -6.08 18.61
N GLY A 11 8.90 -5.79 18.11
CA GLY A 11 7.75 -5.43 18.92
C GLY A 11 7.79 -4.02 19.51
N LYS A 12 8.78 -3.19 19.17
CA LYS A 12 8.94 -1.86 19.76
C LYS A 12 7.98 -0.84 19.13
N THR A 13 7.36 -0.05 20.01
CA THR A 13 6.60 1.14 19.65
C THR A 13 7.49 2.37 19.89
N VAL A 14 7.77 3.16 18.84
CA VAL A 14 8.73 4.26 18.92
C VAL A 14 8.23 5.51 18.20
N VAL A 15 8.57 6.67 18.72
CA VAL A 15 8.40 7.95 18.02
C VAL A 15 9.71 8.28 17.29
N VAL A 16 9.58 8.66 16.03
CA VAL A 16 10.73 8.93 15.17
C VAL A 16 10.52 10.18 14.35
N ASP A 17 11.61 10.85 14.01
CA ASP A 17 11.59 11.93 13.03
C ASP A 17 11.56 11.37 11.62
N VAL A 18 10.64 11.88 10.79
CA VAL A 18 10.49 11.54 9.38
C VAL A 18 10.33 12.82 8.56
N PRO A 19 10.68 12.84 7.26
CA PRO A 19 10.33 13.94 6.37
C PRO A 19 8.83 14.20 6.39
N CYS A 20 8.41 15.46 6.37
CA CYS A 20 7.00 15.82 6.26
C CYS A 20 6.47 15.36 4.88
N PRO A 21 5.37 14.62 4.79
CA PRO A 21 4.86 14.13 3.51
C PRO A 21 4.33 15.26 2.64
N SER A 22 4.28 15.01 1.33
CA SER A 22 3.64 15.91 0.37
C SER A 22 2.22 15.42 0.06
N PRO A 23 1.23 16.34 -0.09
CA PRO A 23 -0.12 15.96 -0.47
C PRO A 23 -0.12 15.37 -1.89
N ARG A 24 -0.93 14.34 -2.11
CA ARG A 24 -1.15 13.72 -3.41
C ARG A 24 -2.45 14.25 -4.02
N SER A 25 -2.67 13.98 -5.30
CA SER A 25 -3.98 14.24 -5.93
C SER A 25 -5.09 13.55 -5.14
N GLY A 26 -6.20 14.26 -4.90
CA GLY A 26 -7.35 13.80 -4.10
C GLY A 26 -7.12 13.76 -2.58
N MET A 27 -6.01 14.33 -2.07
CA MET A 27 -5.64 14.29 -0.65
C MET A 27 -5.23 15.65 -0.11
N ALA A 28 -5.43 15.88 1.19
CA ALA A 28 -4.95 17.05 1.90
C ALA A 28 -3.83 16.69 2.88
N LEU A 29 -2.89 17.61 3.09
CA LEU A 29 -1.95 17.58 4.20
C LEU A 29 -2.58 18.28 5.40
N VAL A 30 -2.76 17.55 6.48
CA VAL A 30 -3.36 18.03 7.71
C VAL A 30 -2.31 18.09 8.82
N ARG A 31 -2.16 19.24 9.45
CA ARG A 31 -1.41 19.39 10.71
C ARG A 31 -2.29 18.88 11.84
N THR A 32 -1.86 17.82 12.49
CA THR A 32 -2.62 17.18 13.58
C THR A 32 -2.58 18.02 14.85
N VAL A 33 -3.70 18.15 15.51
CA VAL A 33 -3.85 18.80 16.82
C VAL A 33 -4.08 17.78 17.92
N ALA A 34 -4.93 16.79 17.66
CA ALA A 34 -5.21 15.68 18.56
C ALA A 34 -5.47 14.40 17.76
N SER A 35 -5.09 13.26 18.32
CA SER A 35 -5.45 11.94 17.78
C SER A 35 -5.83 10.99 18.90
N LEU A 36 -6.77 10.10 18.62
CA LEU A 36 -7.31 9.14 19.59
C LEU A 36 -6.68 7.77 19.40
N VAL A 37 -6.11 7.23 20.47
CA VAL A 37 -5.58 5.87 20.49
C VAL A 37 -6.74 4.87 20.63
N SER A 38 -6.85 3.96 19.68
CA SER A 38 -7.87 2.91 19.70
C SER A 38 -7.39 1.68 20.48
N ALA A 39 -7.78 1.62 21.74
CA ALA A 39 -7.35 0.57 22.66
C ALA A 39 -7.73 -0.85 22.20
N GLY A 40 -8.81 -1.04 21.45
CA GLY A 40 -9.19 -2.36 20.88
C GLY A 40 -8.25 -2.78 19.75
N THR A 41 -8.26 -2.02 18.67
CA THR A 41 -7.53 -2.35 17.43
C THR A 41 -6.01 -2.25 17.59
N GLU A 42 -5.51 -1.17 18.17
CA GLU A 42 -4.07 -0.93 18.27
C GLU A 42 -3.41 -1.81 19.31
N ARG A 43 -4.09 -2.12 20.43
CA ARG A 43 -3.62 -3.13 21.39
C ARG A 43 -3.40 -4.48 20.73
N ALA A 44 -4.33 -4.93 19.88
CA ALA A 44 -4.20 -6.20 19.16
C ALA A 44 -3.00 -6.20 18.21
N LEU A 45 -2.73 -5.07 17.54
CA LEU A 45 -1.56 -4.90 16.65
C LEU A 45 -0.24 -4.95 17.42
N VAL A 46 -0.16 -4.25 18.55
CA VAL A 46 1.04 -4.25 19.41
C VAL A 46 1.25 -5.65 20.01
N ALA A 47 0.20 -6.27 20.54
CA ALA A 47 0.28 -7.64 21.08
C ALA A 47 0.72 -8.66 20.02
N PHE A 48 0.29 -8.51 18.76
CA PHE A 48 0.80 -9.32 17.65
C PHE A 48 2.29 -9.03 17.37
N ALA A 49 2.70 -7.76 17.38
CA ALA A 49 4.08 -7.36 17.13
C ALA A 49 5.05 -7.87 18.22
N GLU A 50 4.60 -7.98 19.46
CA GLU A 50 5.39 -8.49 20.59
C GLU A 50 5.55 -10.03 20.60
N LYS A 51 4.72 -10.78 19.86
CA LYS A 51 4.86 -12.23 19.73
C LYS A 51 6.19 -12.62 19.11
N ASN A 52 6.75 -13.76 19.54
CA ASN A 52 7.91 -14.34 18.86
C ASN A 52 7.55 -14.83 17.44
N LEU A 53 8.56 -15.13 16.62
CA LEU A 53 8.35 -15.49 15.21
C LEU A 53 7.51 -16.77 15.03
N LEU A 54 7.62 -17.74 15.95
CA LEU A 54 6.84 -18.99 15.91
C LEU A 54 5.38 -18.72 16.20
N ASP A 55 5.08 -17.87 17.18
CA ASP A 55 3.71 -17.52 17.53
C ASP A 55 3.06 -16.61 16.50
N LYS A 56 3.84 -15.72 15.85
CA LYS A 56 3.40 -14.96 14.67
C LYS A 56 3.01 -15.91 13.52
N ALA A 57 3.84 -16.91 13.25
CA ALA A 57 3.57 -17.91 12.20
C ALA A 57 2.30 -18.73 12.52
N ARG A 58 2.13 -19.19 13.78
CA ARG A 58 0.92 -19.90 14.21
C ARG A 58 -0.34 -19.05 14.13
N SER A 59 -0.22 -17.74 14.39
CA SER A 59 -1.35 -16.80 14.32
C SER A 59 -1.78 -16.46 12.88
N ARG A 60 -0.95 -16.73 11.87
CA ARG A 60 -1.19 -16.41 10.46
C ARG A 60 -0.82 -17.57 9.52
N PRO A 61 -1.52 -18.71 9.60
CA PRO A 61 -1.25 -19.88 8.77
C PRO A 61 -1.42 -19.60 7.27
N ASP A 62 -2.26 -18.63 6.91
CA ASP A 62 -2.43 -18.11 5.56
C ASP A 62 -1.13 -17.53 4.97
N LEU A 63 -0.42 -16.72 5.74
CA LEU A 63 0.86 -16.15 5.32
C LEU A 63 1.97 -17.20 5.25
N VAL A 64 1.96 -18.16 6.17
CA VAL A 64 2.93 -19.27 6.14
C VAL A 64 2.77 -20.11 4.87
N ARG A 65 1.54 -20.46 4.46
CA ARG A 65 1.29 -21.13 3.18
C ARG A 65 1.81 -20.34 1.99
N GLN A 66 1.53 -19.02 1.94
CA GLN A 66 2.06 -18.15 0.88
C GLN A 66 3.59 -18.12 0.85
N LEU A 67 4.26 -18.13 2.01
CA LEU A 67 5.72 -18.20 2.10
C LEU A 67 6.26 -19.55 1.61
N ILE A 68 5.63 -20.66 1.95
CA ILE A 68 6.00 -21.99 1.47
C ILE A 68 5.88 -22.07 -0.07
N ASP A 69 4.77 -21.58 -0.62
CA ASP A 69 4.55 -21.57 -2.06
C ASP A 69 5.54 -20.64 -2.78
N LYS A 70 5.90 -19.53 -2.15
CA LYS A 70 6.95 -18.63 -2.67
C LYS A 70 8.33 -19.28 -2.61
N ALA A 71 8.66 -19.97 -1.50
CA ALA A 71 9.95 -20.67 -1.35
C ALA A 71 10.14 -21.79 -2.39
N ARG A 72 9.06 -22.51 -2.70
CA ARG A 72 9.09 -23.52 -3.77
C ARG A 72 9.39 -22.92 -5.15
N ARG A 73 8.90 -21.70 -5.41
CA ARG A 73 9.05 -21.02 -6.72
C ARG A 73 10.37 -20.23 -6.85
N GLU A 74 10.66 -19.41 -5.86
CA GLU A 74 11.76 -18.42 -5.92
C GLU A 74 13.02 -18.91 -5.18
N GLY A 75 12.91 -19.96 -4.34
CA GLY A 75 13.97 -20.48 -3.48
C GLY A 75 13.79 -20.03 -2.03
N LEU A 76 14.39 -20.80 -1.12
CA LEU A 76 14.22 -20.60 0.33
C LEU A 76 14.85 -19.29 0.81
N LEU A 77 16.09 -18.99 0.41
CA LEU A 77 16.84 -17.81 0.84
C LEU A 77 16.16 -16.49 0.42
N PRO A 78 15.78 -16.27 -0.86
CA PRO A 78 15.07 -15.04 -1.25
C PRO A 78 13.72 -14.89 -0.56
N THR A 79 13.04 -15.99 -0.25
CA THR A 79 11.75 -15.96 0.44
C THR A 79 11.90 -15.56 1.90
N ILE A 80 12.90 -16.09 2.60
CA ILE A 80 13.21 -15.71 3.98
C ILE A 80 13.60 -14.22 4.04
N GLU A 81 14.46 -13.76 3.15
CA GLU A 81 14.85 -12.35 3.07
C GLU A 81 13.63 -11.44 2.82
N ALA A 82 12.74 -11.82 1.90
CA ALA A 82 11.52 -11.07 1.62
C ALA A 82 10.57 -11.02 2.83
N ALA A 83 10.46 -12.12 3.60
CA ALA A 83 9.64 -12.17 4.81
C ALA A 83 10.21 -11.25 5.90
N PHE A 84 11.51 -11.32 6.16
CA PHE A 84 12.18 -10.42 7.10
C PHE A 84 12.08 -8.96 6.67
N ASN A 85 12.24 -8.66 5.38
CA ASN A 85 12.09 -7.31 4.84
C ASN A 85 10.69 -6.75 5.09
N LYS A 86 9.65 -7.59 5.00
CA LYS A 86 8.27 -7.18 5.29
C LYS A 86 8.04 -6.93 6.79
N LEU A 87 8.66 -7.72 7.66
CA LEU A 87 8.60 -7.53 9.12
C LEU A 87 9.42 -6.32 9.59
N ASP A 88 10.48 -5.95 8.88
CA ASP A 88 11.31 -4.78 9.17
C ASP A 88 10.65 -3.45 8.76
N GLN A 89 9.61 -3.49 7.90
CA GLN A 89 8.91 -2.26 7.51
C GLN A 89 8.18 -1.67 8.72
N PRO A 90 8.48 -0.42 9.10
CA PRO A 90 7.80 0.24 10.20
C PRO A 90 6.34 0.49 9.83
N MET A 91 5.42 0.13 10.72
CA MET A 91 3.99 0.31 10.52
C MET A 91 3.53 1.55 11.27
N PRO A 92 2.93 2.54 10.61
CA PRO A 92 2.33 3.68 11.29
C PRO A 92 1.12 3.23 12.10
N LEU A 93 0.99 3.77 13.32
CA LEU A 93 -0.16 3.55 14.19
C LEU A 93 -1.13 4.72 14.09
N GLY A 94 -2.39 4.50 14.49
CA GLY A 94 -3.46 5.49 14.46
C GLY A 94 -4.33 5.43 13.21
N TYR A 95 -5.60 5.86 13.40
CA TYR A 95 -6.57 5.97 12.31
C TYR A 95 -7.70 6.98 12.60
N SER A 96 -7.57 7.77 13.66
CA SER A 96 -8.54 8.79 14.08
C SER A 96 -7.82 10.00 14.62
N SER A 97 -7.95 11.14 13.95
CA SER A 97 -7.28 12.39 14.33
C SER A 97 -8.12 13.60 13.95
N ALA A 98 -7.73 14.77 14.45
CA ALA A 98 -8.29 16.06 14.08
C ALA A 98 -7.19 17.10 13.97
N GLY A 99 -7.36 18.05 13.05
CA GLY A 99 -6.35 19.07 12.80
C GLY A 99 -6.78 20.13 11.79
N VAL A 100 -5.78 20.79 11.21
CA VAL A 100 -5.97 21.91 10.27
C VAL A 100 -5.31 21.58 8.93
N ILE A 101 -6.00 21.80 7.84
CA ILE A 101 -5.45 21.62 6.49
C ILE A 101 -4.35 22.66 6.25
N THR A 102 -3.16 22.20 5.85
CA THR A 102 -2.01 23.07 5.57
C THR A 102 -1.61 23.09 4.09
N ALA A 103 -2.00 22.07 3.33
CA ALA A 103 -1.81 22.02 1.88
C ALA A 103 -2.81 21.07 1.23
N LEU A 104 -3.14 21.32 -0.04
CA LEU A 104 -4.08 20.53 -0.83
C LEU A 104 -3.37 19.96 -2.06
N GLY A 105 -3.65 18.69 -2.37
CA GLY A 105 -3.34 18.09 -3.67
C GLY A 105 -4.37 18.49 -4.72
N ALA A 106 -4.08 18.26 -6.00
CA ALA A 106 -5.04 18.45 -7.08
C ALA A 106 -6.31 17.59 -6.84
N GLY A 107 -7.48 18.05 -7.25
CA GLY A 107 -8.75 17.32 -7.07
C GLY A 107 -9.37 17.44 -5.68
N MET A 108 -8.92 18.42 -4.89
CA MET A 108 -9.47 18.73 -3.56
C MET A 108 -10.45 19.90 -3.57
N GLU A 109 -11.17 20.10 -4.68
CA GLU A 109 -12.18 21.16 -4.80
C GLU A 109 -13.18 21.07 -3.63
N GLY A 110 -13.50 22.24 -3.08
CA GLY A 110 -14.40 22.37 -1.93
C GLY A 110 -13.70 22.39 -0.57
N PHE A 111 -12.42 22.00 -0.45
CA PHE A 111 -11.62 22.21 0.77
C PHE A 111 -10.68 23.40 0.60
N GLN A 112 -10.31 24.05 1.72
CA GLN A 112 -9.39 25.20 1.74
C GLN A 112 -8.30 24.99 2.81
N VAL A 113 -7.13 25.60 2.56
CA VAL A 113 -6.06 25.67 3.56
C VAL A 113 -6.56 26.52 4.74
N GLY A 114 -6.28 26.08 5.95
CA GLY A 114 -6.77 26.68 7.18
C GLY A 114 -8.06 26.06 7.73
N GLU A 115 -8.78 25.24 6.94
CA GLU A 115 -9.99 24.57 7.44
C GLU A 115 -9.66 23.54 8.54
N ARG A 116 -10.54 23.51 9.55
CA ARG A 116 -10.52 22.56 10.65
C ARG A 116 -11.22 21.27 10.21
N VAL A 117 -10.57 20.13 10.42
CA VAL A 117 -11.09 18.84 9.95
C VAL A 117 -10.89 17.72 10.95
N ALA A 118 -11.84 16.77 10.99
CA ALA A 118 -11.62 15.43 11.50
C ALA A 118 -11.14 14.52 10.38
N CYS A 119 -10.24 13.60 10.71
CA CYS A 119 -9.57 12.70 9.80
C CYS A 119 -9.80 11.26 10.21
N ALA A 120 -10.05 10.39 9.22
CA ALA A 120 -10.25 8.96 9.40
C ALA A 120 -9.30 8.12 8.53
N GLY A 121 -9.14 6.86 8.89
CA GLY A 121 -8.52 5.84 8.06
C GLY A 121 -7.14 5.38 8.49
N GLY A 122 -6.98 4.06 8.57
CA GLY A 122 -5.67 3.44 8.80
C GLY A 122 -4.69 3.74 7.67
N ASN A 123 -3.46 4.08 7.98
CA ASN A 123 -2.42 4.62 7.11
C ASN A 123 -2.63 6.07 6.62
N TYR A 124 -3.75 6.71 6.96
CA TYR A 124 -4.06 8.11 6.61
C TYR A 124 -4.08 8.99 7.85
N ALA A 125 -5.06 8.82 8.75
CA ALA A 125 -5.16 9.58 9.99
C ALA A 125 -4.25 9.00 11.10
N VAL A 126 -2.97 8.88 10.80
CA VAL A 126 -1.96 8.26 11.67
C VAL A 126 -1.53 9.17 12.82
N HIS A 127 -0.93 8.60 13.85
CA HIS A 127 -0.34 9.36 14.95
C HIS A 127 0.98 10.01 14.50
N ALA A 128 0.87 11.19 13.91
CA ALA A 128 1.98 12.00 13.42
C ALA A 128 1.62 13.48 13.48
N GLU A 129 2.62 14.35 13.52
CA GLU A 129 2.41 15.82 13.49
C GLU A 129 1.72 16.29 12.20
N TYR A 130 1.91 15.55 11.10
CA TYR A 130 1.25 15.80 9.82
C TYR A 130 0.79 14.47 9.21
N ALA A 131 -0.39 14.49 8.60
CA ALA A 131 -1.00 13.35 7.93
C ALA A 131 -1.51 13.73 6.54
N VAL A 132 -1.33 12.85 5.54
CA VAL A 132 -1.93 13.02 4.22
C VAL A 132 -3.19 12.16 4.16
N VAL A 133 -4.34 12.83 4.04
CA VAL A 133 -5.66 12.20 4.19
C VAL A 133 -6.48 12.37 2.92
N PRO A 134 -7.09 11.29 2.38
CA PRO A 134 -7.98 11.36 1.23
C PRO A 134 -9.25 12.16 1.51
N ARG A 135 -9.80 12.77 0.47
CA ARG A 135 -10.99 13.62 0.51
C ARG A 135 -12.17 12.99 1.26
N ASN A 136 -12.51 11.73 0.94
CA ASN A 136 -13.68 11.05 1.52
C ASN A 136 -13.48 10.60 2.98
N LEU A 137 -12.27 10.74 3.50
CA LEU A 137 -11.91 10.46 4.89
C LEU A 137 -11.70 11.75 5.72
N LEU A 138 -12.07 12.91 5.15
CA LEU A 138 -12.05 14.21 5.81
C LEU A 138 -13.48 14.70 6.07
N THR A 139 -13.70 15.28 7.24
CA THR A 139 -14.95 15.95 7.59
C THR A 139 -14.65 17.30 8.22
N ARG A 140 -15.30 18.38 7.75
CA ARG A 140 -15.16 19.72 8.31
C ARG A 140 -15.66 19.77 9.73
N LEU A 141 -14.98 20.56 10.55
CA LEU A 141 -15.36 20.81 11.93
C LEU A 141 -15.96 22.21 12.04
N PRO A 142 -17.20 22.33 12.55
CA PRO A 142 -17.73 23.59 13.04
C PRO A 142 -16.88 24.16 14.18
N ASP A 143 -16.94 25.48 14.39
CA ASP A 143 -16.10 26.16 15.37
C ASP A 143 -16.38 25.71 16.81
N GLU A 144 -17.59 25.26 17.09
CA GLU A 144 -18.03 24.75 18.40
C GLU A 144 -17.40 23.41 18.78
N VAL A 145 -16.86 22.66 17.80
CA VAL A 145 -16.27 21.33 18.04
C VAL A 145 -14.78 21.46 18.32
N GLU A 146 -14.36 21.13 19.52
CA GLU A 146 -12.95 21.08 19.91
C GLU A 146 -12.22 19.93 19.22
N PHE A 147 -10.92 20.11 18.91
CA PHE A 147 -10.11 19.08 18.24
C PHE A 147 -9.99 17.77 19.04
N GLU A 148 -9.92 17.85 20.37
CA GLU A 148 -9.89 16.68 21.23
C GLU A 148 -11.18 15.86 21.10
N SER A 149 -12.34 16.52 21.05
CA SER A 149 -13.63 15.87 20.81
C SER A 149 -13.73 15.33 19.38
N ALA A 150 -13.25 16.09 18.40
CA ALA A 150 -13.23 15.68 16.99
C ALA A 150 -12.32 14.47 16.73
N ALA A 151 -11.29 14.23 17.54
CA ALA A 151 -10.44 13.05 17.44
C ALA A 151 -11.22 11.73 17.65
N PHE A 152 -12.42 11.77 18.24
CA PHE A 152 -13.30 10.60 18.40
C PHE A 152 -14.11 10.26 17.13
N THR A 153 -14.07 11.09 16.10
CA THR A 153 -15.00 11.00 14.96
C THR A 153 -14.97 9.63 14.27
N THR A 154 -13.82 9.03 14.08
CA THR A 154 -13.75 7.70 13.43
C THR A 154 -14.40 6.61 14.28
N LEU A 155 -14.16 6.61 15.60
CA LEU A 155 -14.77 5.65 16.51
C LEU A 155 -16.27 5.92 16.67
N GLY A 156 -16.66 7.19 16.66
CA GLY A 156 -18.06 7.61 16.62
C GLY A 156 -18.78 7.12 15.36
N ALA A 157 -18.12 7.19 14.19
CA ALA A 157 -18.65 6.67 12.94
C ALA A 157 -18.78 5.13 12.95
N ILE A 158 -17.86 4.40 13.61
CA ILE A 158 -17.99 2.95 13.83
C ILE A 158 -19.24 2.65 14.69
N ALA A 159 -19.41 3.35 15.81
CA ALA A 159 -20.58 3.20 16.65
C ALA A 159 -21.88 3.56 15.92
N MET A 160 -21.85 4.64 15.13
CA MET A 160 -22.96 5.11 14.28
C MET A 160 -23.35 4.07 13.23
N HIS A 161 -22.37 3.45 12.58
CA HIS A 161 -22.64 2.39 11.61
C HIS A 161 -23.32 1.18 12.26
N GLY A 162 -22.81 0.71 13.39
CA GLY A 162 -23.43 -0.36 14.16
C GLY A 162 -24.87 -0.03 14.59
N PHE A 163 -25.07 1.19 15.09
CA PHE A 163 -26.41 1.70 15.46
C PHE A 163 -27.36 1.68 14.26
N ARG A 164 -26.93 2.19 13.09
CA ARG A 164 -27.75 2.24 11.87
C ARG A 164 -28.10 0.87 11.31
N LEU A 165 -27.22 -0.11 11.43
CA LEU A 165 -27.52 -1.50 11.04
C LEU A 165 -28.64 -2.10 11.91
N GLY A 166 -28.72 -1.68 13.17
CA GLY A 166 -29.82 -2.03 14.06
C GLY A 166 -31.15 -1.36 13.72
N GLN A 167 -31.17 -0.32 12.88
CA GLN A 167 -32.37 0.43 12.48
C GLN A 167 -33.30 0.80 13.63
N PRO A 168 -32.78 1.33 14.77
CA PRO A 168 -33.62 1.65 15.89
C PRO A 168 -34.55 2.84 15.57
N GLN A 169 -35.76 2.77 16.14
CA GLN A 169 -36.77 3.81 15.99
C GLN A 169 -36.87 4.66 17.26
N LEU A 170 -37.44 5.86 17.12
CA LEU A 170 -37.69 6.75 18.25
C LEU A 170 -38.52 6.01 19.31
N GLY A 171 -38.05 6.06 20.57
CA GLY A 171 -38.71 5.43 21.72
C GLY A 171 -38.39 3.93 21.91
N GLU A 172 -37.73 3.27 20.96
CA GLU A 172 -37.27 1.87 21.12
C GLU A 172 -36.24 1.75 22.26
N ARG A 173 -36.17 0.55 22.82
CA ARG A 173 -35.20 0.18 23.85
C ARG A 173 -33.95 -0.44 23.21
N VAL A 174 -32.81 0.17 23.48
CA VAL A 174 -31.50 -0.30 22.96
C VAL A 174 -30.64 -0.78 24.12
N ALA A 175 -30.24 -2.05 24.11
CA ALA A 175 -29.22 -2.55 25.02
C ALA A 175 -27.84 -2.43 24.43
N VAL A 176 -26.84 -2.07 25.24
CA VAL A 176 -25.42 -1.99 24.86
C VAL A 176 -24.63 -2.94 25.75
N VAL A 177 -24.09 -4.01 25.19
CA VAL A 177 -23.27 -4.99 25.89
C VAL A 177 -21.79 -4.66 25.68
N GLY A 178 -21.12 -4.27 26.77
CA GLY A 178 -19.76 -3.73 26.75
C GLY A 178 -19.75 -2.20 26.69
N LEU A 179 -19.51 -1.56 27.85
CA LEU A 179 -19.44 -0.09 28.02
C LEU A 179 -17.99 0.41 27.97
N GLY A 180 -17.18 -0.19 27.09
CA GLY A 180 -15.91 0.40 26.67
C GLY A 180 -16.14 1.68 25.85
N LEU A 181 -15.06 2.27 25.34
CA LEU A 181 -15.15 3.52 24.58
C LEU A 181 -16.19 3.45 23.46
N LEU A 182 -16.17 2.40 22.66
CA LEU A 182 -17.10 2.19 21.55
C LEU A 182 -18.55 2.03 22.04
N GLY A 183 -18.77 1.28 23.14
CA GLY A 183 -20.11 1.08 23.70
C GLY A 183 -20.69 2.36 24.31
N LEU A 184 -19.88 3.18 24.97
CA LEU A 184 -20.33 4.49 25.49
C LEU A 184 -20.66 5.47 24.37
N LEU A 185 -19.91 5.47 23.27
CA LEU A 185 -20.24 6.22 22.06
C LEU A 185 -21.57 5.75 21.46
N ALA A 186 -21.76 4.44 21.33
CA ALA A 186 -23.02 3.87 20.83
C ALA A 186 -24.22 4.19 21.74
N ALA A 187 -24.03 4.17 23.08
CA ALA A 187 -25.03 4.58 24.03
C ALA A 187 -25.40 6.05 23.91
N GLY A 188 -24.40 6.93 23.75
CA GLY A 188 -24.63 8.36 23.50
C GLY A 188 -25.40 8.62 22.20
N ILE A 189 -25.04 7.95 21.12
CA ILE A 189 -25.74 8.03 19.83
C ILE A 189 -27.20 7.55 19.95
N ALA A 190 -27.43 6.41 20.61
CA ALA A 190 -28.78 5.87 20.79
C ALA A 190 -29.65 6.83 21.61
N ARG A 191 -29.10 7.47 22.65
CA ARG A 191 -29.84 8.51 23.40
C ARG A 191 -30.14 9.73 22.55
N ALA A 192 -29.14 10.21 21.79
CA ALA A 192 -29.34 11.34 20.87
C ALA A 192 -30.43 11.06 19.83
N ALA A 193 -30.62 9.79 19.45
CA ALA A 193 -31.68 9.34 18.57
C ALA A 193 -33.05 9.12 19.27
N GLY A 194 -33.15 9.42 20.56
CA GLY A 194 -34.42 9.28 21.30
C GLY A 194 -34.75 7.88 21.79
N CYS A 195 -33.77 6.98 21.80
CA CYS A 195 -33.93 5.62 22.34
C CYS A 195 -33.73 5.58 23.87
N ARG A 196 -34.35 4.60 24.52
CA ARG A 196 -34.09 4.24 25.91
C ARG A 196 -32.92 3.29 25.98
N VAL A 197 -31.82 3.68 26.65
CA VAL A 197 -30.57 2.93 26.64
C VAL A 197 -30.34 2.18 27.94
N PHE A 198 -30.05 0.87 27.80
CA PHE A 198 -29.64 -0.02 28.89
C PHE A 198 -28.23 -0.56 28.62
N GLY A 199 -27.31 -0.30 29.54
CA GLY A 199 -25.91 -0.68 29.40
C GLY A 199 -25.50 -1.84 30.31
N VAL A 200 -24.61 -2.71 29.83
CA VAL A 200 -24.04 -3.79 30.62
C VAL A 200 -22.52 -3.83 30.48
N ASP A 201 -21.79 -3.88 31.60
CA ASP A 201 -20.33 -4.07 31.61
C ASP A 201 -19.88 -4.89 32.82
N LEU A 202 -18.64 -5.33 32.81
CA LEU A 202 -17.98 -6.00 33.94
C LEU A 202 -17.37 -4.97 34.92
N SER A 203 -17.13 -3.74 34.48
CA SER A 203 -16.45 -2.69 35.25
C SER A 203 -17.44 -1.76 35.96
N PRO A 204 -17.39 -1.69 37.31
CA PRO A 204 -18.24 -0.75 38.05
C PRO A 204 -18.04 0.71 37.62
N ALA A 205 -16.80 1.12 37.31
CA ALA A 205 -16.50 2.46 36.88
C ALA A 205 -17.15 2.84 35.53
N ARG A 206 -17.20 1.90 34.58
CA ARG A 206 -17.86 2.09 33.30
C ARG A 206 -19.38 2.12 33.41
N VAL A 207 -19.94 1.27 34.27
CA VAL A 207 -21.38 1.31 34.59
C VAL A 207 -21.77 2.66 35.19
N GLU A 208 -20.97 3.14 36.14
CA GLU A 208 -21.24 4.45 36.77
C GLU A 208 -21.09 5.61 35.75
N LEU A 209 -20.11 5.55 34.88
CA LEU A 209 -19.97 6.56 33.80
C LEU A 209 -21.18 6.55 32.86
N ALA A 210 -21.65 5.36 32.44
CA ALA A 210 -22.85 5.24 31.61
C ALA A 210 -24.11 5.84 32.29
N ARG A 211 -24.24 5.65 33.62
CA ARG A 211 -25.32 6.27 34.42
C ARG A 211 -25.20 7.79 34.39
N LYS A 212 -24.00 8.33 34.59
CA LYS A 212 -23.74 9.78 34.50
C LYS A 212 -24.05 10.34 33.11
N MET A 213 -23.86 9.54 32.06
CA MET A 213 -24.28 9.89 30.71
C MET A 213 -25.80 9.72 30.50
N GLY A 214 -26.57 9.38 31.53
CA GLY A 214 -28.03 9.26 31.53
C GLY A 214 -28.54 7.94 30.93
N CYS A 215 -27.78 6.90 30.92
CA CYS A 215 -28.20 5.54 30.59
C CYS A 215 -28.60 4.78 31.84
N GLU A 216 -29.56 3.89 31.78
CA GLU A 216 -29.69 2.82 32.74
C GLU A 216 -28.53 1.84 32.53
N ALA A 217 -27.79 1.47 33.57
CA ALA A 217 -26.65 0.55 33.38
C ALA A 217 -26.43 -0.31 34.63
N VAL A 218 -26.00 -1.56 34.39
CA VAL A 218 -25.78 -2.56 35.43
C VAL A 218 -24.51 -3.39 35.16
N LEU A 219 -24.03 -4.04 36.22
CA LEU A 219 -23.00 -5.06 36.11
C LEU A 219 -23.54 -6.34 35.46
N ARG A 220 -22.69 -7.05 34.72
CA ARG A 220 -23.04 -8.31 34.01
C ARG A 220 -23.86 -9.31 34.85
N PRO A 221 -23.55 -9.60 36.15
CA PRO A 221 -24.33 -10.54 36.94
C PRO A 221 -25.79 -10.15 37.15
N ALA A 222 -26.11 -8.86 37.13
CA ALA A 222 -27.48 -8.37 37.31
C ALA A 222 -28.21 -8.16 35.98
N ALA A 223 -27.55 -8.36 34.83
CA ALA A 223 -28.02 -7.92 33.52
C ALA A 223 -29.37 -8.51 33.10
N GLU A 224 -29.59 -9.78 33.34
CA GLU A 224 -30.83 -10.47 32.95
C GLU A 224 -32.03 -10.00 33.78
N GLN A 225 -31.91 -9.97 35.09
CA GLN A 225 -33.00 -9.53 35.98
C GLN A 225 -33.30 -8.02 35.77
N ALA A 226 -32.26 -7.18 35.73
CA ALA A 226 -32.43 -5.76 35.52
C ALA A 226 -32.96 -5.46 34.11
N GLY A 227 -32.51 -6.21 33.09
CA GLY A 227 -33.01 -6.09 31.71
C GLY A 227 -34.48 -6.46 31.58
N GLN A 228 -34.93 -7.49 32.26
CA GLN A 228 -36.35 -7.84 32.35
C GLN A 228 -37.17 -6.70 32.98
N ALA A 229 -36.70 -6.14 34.09
CA ALA A 229 -37.37 -5.03 34.76
C ALA A 229 -37.41 -3.78 33.87
N SER A 230 -36.26 -3.38 33.28
CA SER A 230 -36.12 -2.23 32.39
C SER A 230 -37.00 -2.31 31.15
N SER A 231 -37.17 -3.52 30.62
CA SER A 231 -37.99 -3.77 29.43
C SER A 231 -39.45 -4.12 29.71
N ASN A 232 -39.89 -4.11 30.94
CA ASN A 232 -41.19 -4.59 31.38
C ASN A 232 -41.48 -6.01 30.92
N GLY A 233 -40.46 -6.89 30.90
CA GLY A 233 -40.55 -8.27 30.45
C GLY A 233 -40.52 -8.50 28.94
N HIS A 234 -40.56 -7.45 28.12
CA HIS A 234 -40.63 -7.59 26.67
C HIS A 234 -39.28 -7.83 25.98
N GLY A 235 -38.16 -7.43 26.64
CA GLY A 235 -36.83 -7.42 26.05
C GLY A 235 -36.53 -6.15 25.22
N PHE A 236 -35.33 -6.09 24.62
CA PHE A 236 -34.83 -4.93 23.90
C PHE A 236 -35.01 -5.08 22.39
N ASP A 237 -35.40 -3.98 21.73
CA ASP A 237 -35.61 -3.91 20.28
C ASP A 237 -34.32 -4.14 19.51
N VAL A 238 -33.23 -3.54 20.01
CA VAL A 238 -31.87 -3.64 19.46
C VAL A 238 -30.89 -3.93 20.56
N VAL A 239 -29.97 -4.86 20.33
CA VAL A 239 -28.82 -5.11 21.19
C VAL A 239 -27.53 -4.87 20.41
N LEU A 240 -26.76 -3.86 20.83
CA LEU A 240 -25.45 -3.54 20.27
C LEU A 240 -24.37 -4.21 21.10
N VAL A 241 -23.65 -5.17 20.53
CA VAL A 241 -22.57 -5.88 21.24
C VAL A 241 -21.26 -5.21 20.90
N CYS A 242 -20.74 -4.39 21.82
CA CYS A 242 -19.52 -3.60 21.71
C CYS A 242 -18.36 -4.17 22.56
N ALA A 243 -18.55 -5.35 23.15
CA ALA A 243 -17.55 -6.01 23.98
C ALA A 243 -16.32 -6.47 23.18
N ASP A 244 -15.18 -6.53 23.85
CA ASP A 244 -13.94 -7.17 23.38
C ASP A 244 -13.65 -8.36 24.32
N ALA A 245 -13.95 -9.60 23.90
CA ALA A 245 -13.88 -10.79 24.74
C ALA A 245 -13.59 -12.04 23.91
N HIS A 246 -12.84 -12.99 24.49
CA HIS A 246 -12.61 -14.29 23.85
C HIS A 246 -13.76 -15.28 24.06
N SER A 247 -14.71 -15.00 24.96
CA SER A 247 -15.85 -15.85 25.28
C SER A 247 -17.07 -15.57 24.42
N ASN A 248 -18.05 -16.49 24.46
CA ASN A 248 -19.36 -16.31 23.84
C ASN A 248 -20.37 -15.58 24.74
N ASP A 249 -20.02 -15.27 26.01
CA ASP A 249 -20.96 -14.61 26.95
C ASP A 249 -21.62 -13.35 26.35
N PRO A 250 -20.94 -12.48 25.59
CA PRO A 250 -21.60 -11.30 25.03
C PRO A 250 -22.73 -11.64 24.04
N ILE A 251 -22.57 -12.67 23.20
CA ILE A 251 -23.60 -13.04 22.21
C ILE A 251 -24.73 -13.85 22.83
N GLU A 252 -24.45 -14.63 23.87
CA GLU A 252 -25.45 -15.31 24.66
C GLU A 252 -26.33 -14.32 25.42
N LEU A 253 -25.70 -13.36 26.13
CA LEU A 253 -26.42 -12.29 26.82
C LEU A 253 -27.26 -11.45 25.84
N ALA A 254 -26.71 -11.14 24.67
CA ALA A 254 -27.46 -10.36 23.67
C ALA A 254 -28.75 -11.08 23.25
N GLY A 255 -28.71 -12.39 23.05
CA GLY A 255 -29.89 -13.20 22.76
C GLY A 255 -30.90 -13.23 23.89
N LEU A 256 -30.43 -13.29 25.16
CA LEU A 256 -31.29 -13.27 26.35
C LEU A 256 -32.01 -11.91 26.48
N LEU A 257 -31.28 -10.80 26.24
CA LEU A 257 -31.82 -9.45 26.35
C LEU A 257 -32.73 -9.04 25.19
N ALA A 258 -32.48 -9.54 23.98
CA ALA A 258 -33.30 -9.22 22.81
C ALA A 258 -34.75 -9.69 22.99
N ARG A 259 -35.70 -8.88 22.55
CA ARG A 259 -37.12 -9.32 22.41
C ARG A 259 -37.28 -10.32 21.27
N ASP A 260 -38.47 -10.94 21.17
CA ASP A 260 -38.83 -11.68 19.97
C ASP A 260 -38.74 -10.79 18.74
N ARG A 261 -38.11 -11.32 17.67
CA ARG A 261 -37.82 -10.59 16.42
C ARG A 261 -36.95 -9.34 16.63
N GLY A 262 -36.19 -9.29 17.74
CA GLY A 262 -35.23 -8.24 18.02
C GLY A 262 -34.01 -8.32 17.09
N ARG A 263 -33.20 -7.29 17.13
CA ARG A 263 -31.99 -7.14 16.28
C ARG A 263 -30.74 -7.13 17.13
N VAL A 264 -29.80 -8.03 16.85
CA VAL A 264 -28.52 -8.09 17.53
C VAL A 264 -27.42 -7.73 16.55
N ILE A 265 -26.65 -6.70 16.87
CA ILE A 265 -25.58 -6.17 16.03
C ILE A 265 -24.23 -6.39 16.69
N ALA A 266 -23.37 -7.17 16.05
CA ALA A 266 -22.00 -7.40 16.49
C ALA A 266 -21.10 -6.26 16.01
N VAL A 267 -20.67 -5.40 16.92
CA VAL A 267 -19.80 -4.24 16.65
C VAL A 267 -18.39 -4.48 17.18
N GLY A 268 -18.25 -5.08 18.34
CA GLY A 268 -16.99 -5.43 18.98
C GLY A 268 -16.37 -6.74 18.47
N ALA A 269 -15.32 -7.19 19.14
CA ALA A 269 -14.61 -8.43 18.85
C ALA A 269 -14.83 -9.44 19.98
N PHE A 270 -15.62 -10.48 19.73
CA PHE A 270 -15.97 -11.50 20.71
C PHE A 270 -16.25 -12.86 20.04
N GLY A 271 -16.45 -13.92 20.82
CA GLY A 271 -16.84 -15.22 20.28
C GLY A 271 -18.20 -15.19 19.57
N LEU A 272 -18.25 -15.76 18.37
CA LEU A 272 -19.45 -15.77 17.51
C LEU A 272 -20.08 -17.18 17.39
N ASN A 273 -19.96 -18.02 18.40
CA ASN A 273 -20.69 -19.27 18.46
C ASN A 273 -22.13 -18.97 18.93
N ILE A 274 -23.00 -18.65 17.97
CA ILE A 274 -24.37 -18.21 18.24
C ILE A 274 -25.20 -19.36 18.81
N PRO A 275 -25.87 -19.20 19.97
CA PRO A 275 -26.72 -20.23 20.57
C PRO A 275 -27.99 -20.42 19.74
N ARG A 276 -27.95 -21.38 18.80
CA ARG A 276 -29.00 -21.58 17.79
C ARG A 276 -30.40 -21.66 18.41
N LYS A 277 -30.60 -22.37 19.51
CA LYS A 277 -31.93 -22.56 20.12
C LYS A 277 -32.54 -21.19 20.49
N LEU A 278 -31.81 -20.39 21.26
CA LEU A 278 -32.24 -19.06 21.73
C LEU A 278 -32.60 -18.10 20.59
N TYR A 279 -31.69 -18.02 19.59
CA TYR A 279 -31.88 -17.14 18.45
C TYR A 279 -33.00 -17.58 17.50
N PHE A 280 -33.20 -18.91 17.38
CA PHE A 280 -34.25 -19.50 16.58
C PHE A 280 -35.62 -19.28 17.22
N GLU A 281 -35.77 -19.55 18.52
CA GLU A 281 -37.06 -19.43 19.25
C GLU A 281 -37.57 -17.98 19.23
N LYS A 282 -36.68 -17.00 19.31
CA LYS A 282 -37.00 -15.56 19.27
C LYS A 282 -36.97 -14.96 17.85
N GLU A 283 -36.67 -15.71 16.81
CA GLU A 283 -36.47 -15.19 15.43
C GLU A 283 -35.55 -13.95 15.39
N ILE A 284 -34.41 -13.97 16.10
CA ILE A 284 -33.51 -12.81 16.23
C ILE A 284 -32.80 -12.54 14.90
N HIS A 285 -32.81 -11.29 14.46
CA HIS A 285 -32.00 -10.80 13.35
C HIS A 285 -30.58 -10.51 13.83
N PHE A 286 -29.60 -11.28 13.36
CA PHE A 286 -28.19 -11.07 13.67
C PHE A 286 -27.42 -10.48 12.50
N GLN A 287 -26.62 -9.42 12.77
CA GLN A 287 -25.79 -8.80 11.75
C GLN A 287 -24.44 -8.37 12.31
N VAL A 288 -23.36 -8.53 11.51
CA VAL A 288 -22.02 -8.05 11.86
C VAL A 288 -21.81 -6.66 11.27
N SER A 289 -21.40 -5.71 12.11
CA SER A 289 -21.00 -4.37 11.70
C SER A 289 -19.53 -4.36 11.28
N ARG A 290 -19.23 -3.80 10.11
CA ARG A 290 -17.87 -3.72 9.59
C ARG A 290 -17.38 -2.27 9.57
N SER A 291 -16.47 -1.93 10.50
CA SER A 291 -15.79 -0.63 10.52
C SER A 291 -16.80 0.55 10.58
N TYR A 292 -16.56 1.64 9.87
CA TYR A 292 -17.39 2.85 9.88
C TYR A 292 -18.32 2.98 8.68
N GLY A 293 -18.53 1.90 7.92
CA GLY A 293 -19.61 1.79 6.94
C GLY A 293 -19.19 1.57 5.50
N PRO A 294 -20.15 1.63 4.55
CA PRO A 294 -19.90 1.49 3.12
C PRO A 294 -18.89 2.50 2.60
N GLY A 295 -18.00 2.06 1.70
CA GLY A 295 -16.83 2.81 1.22
C GLY A 295 -15.53 2.26 1.79
N ARG A 296 -15.57 1.68 2.98
CA ARG A 296 -14.39 1.12 3.64
C ARG A 296 -13.81 -0.06 2.87
N TYR A 297 -12.51 0.01 2.58
CA TYR A 297 -11.75 -0.93 1.77
C TYR A 297 -12.09 -0.91 0.27
N ASP A 298 -12.83 0.09 -0.21
CA ASP A 298 -12.97 0.37 -1.63
C ASP A 298 -11.96 1.46 -2.05
N PRO A 299 -10.90 1.13 -2.78
CA PRO A 299 -9.90 2.12 -3.21
C PRO A 299 -10.49 3.22 -4.11
N ALA A 300 -11.56 2.92 -4.86
CA ALA A 300 -12.23 3.92 -5.68
C ALA A 300 -12.93 4.98 -4.83
N TYR A 301 -13.48 4.58 -3.68
CA TYR A 301 -14.08 5.47 -2.71
C TYR A 301 -13.02 6.19 -1.85
N GLU A 302 -12.18 5.43 -1.14
CA GLU A 302 -11.22 5.98 -0.18
C GLU A 302 -10.11 6.80 -0.88
N GLU A 303 -9.40 6.21 -1.85
CA GLU A 303 -8.26 6.86 -2.50
C GLU A 303 -8.66 7.67 -3.74
N GLY A 304 -9.62 7.14 -4.51
CA GLY A 304 -10.09 7.74 -5.76
C GLY A 304 -11.12 8.86 -5.57
N GLY A 305 -11.61 9.10 -4.35
CA GLY A 305 -12.55 10.18 -4.02
C GLY A 305 -13.94 10.04 -4.68
N ARG A 306 -14.28 8.86 -5.20
CA ARG A 306 -15.57 8.59 -5.84
C ARG A 306 -16.60 8.20 -4.80
N ASP A 307 -17.52 9.12 -4.50
CA ASP A 307 -18.62 8.81 -3.56
C ASP A 307 -19.72 7.99 -4.23
N TYR A 308 -20.43 7.19 -3.44
CA TYR A 308 -21.61 6.46 -3.90
C TYR A 308 -22.82 7.38 -3.99
N PRO A 309 -23.71 7.21 -5.01
CA PRO A 309 -24.93 7.99 -5.10
C PRO A 309 -25.77 7.88 -3.82
N ALA A 310 -26.11 9.02 -3.21
CA ALA A 310 -26.79 9.07 -1.92
C ALA A 310 -28.14 8.35 -1.91
N GLY A 311 -28.84 8.30 -3.05
CA GLY A 311 -30.11 7.57 -3.20
C GLY A 311 -29.97 6.05 -3.08
N TYR A 312 -28.80 5.50 -3.37
CA TYR A 312 -28.53 4.06 -3.28
C TYR A 312 -27.76 3.67 -2.01
N VAL A 313 -26.82 4.51 -1.57
CA VAL A 313 -26.03 4.28 -0.35
C VAL A 313 -26.10 5.54 0.50
N ARG A 314 -27.16 5.63 1.32
CA ARG A 314 -27.39 6.83 2.14
C ARG A 314 -26.28 7.09 3.15
N TRP A 315 -25.75 6.04 3.77
CA TRP A 315 -24.81 6.11 4.87
C TRP A 315 -23.47 5.46 4.52
N THR A 316 -22.64 6.23 3.81
CA THR A 316 -21.24 5.87 3.58
C THR A 316 -20.39 6.20 4.82
N GLU A 317 -19.15 5.74 4.84
CA GLU A 317 -18.20 6.07 5.90
C GLU A 317 -18.05 7.60 6.06
N GLY A 318 -17.88 8.37 4.97
CA GLY A 318 -17.79 9.83 5.02
C GLY A 318 -19.05 10.47 5.65
N ARG A 319 -20.25 10.03 5.23
CA ARG A 319 -21.51 10.55 5.79
C ARG A 319 -21.75 10.12 7.24
N ASN A 320 -21.16 8.99 7.69
CA ASN A 320 -21.14 8.61 9.09
C ASN A 320 -20.20 9.52 9.91
N LEU A 321 -19.04 9.90 9.35
CA LEU A 321 -18.14 10.88 9.97
C LEU A 321 -18.84 12.24 10.13
N GLU A 322 -19.44 12.77 9.08
CA GLU A 322 -20.21 14.03 9.11
C GLU A 322 -21.34 14.01 10.15
N SER A 323 -22.11 12.91 10.18
CA SER A 323 -23.19 12.73 11.13
C SER A 323 -22.71 12.77 12.59
N PHE A 324 -21.58 12.13 12.87
CA PHE A 324 -21.05 12.13 14.22
C PHE A 324 -20.54 13.52 14.64
N VAL A 325 -19.86 14.23 13.73
CA VAL A 325 -19.46 15.62 13.95
C VAL A 325 -20.68 16.51 14.21
N GLY A 326 -21.78 16.30 13.49
CA GLY A 326 -23.05 17.00 13.73
C GLY A 326 -23.62 16.76 15.13
N LEU A 327 -23.48 15.53 15.68
CA LEU A 327 -23.89 15.23 17.07
C LEU A 327 -22.99 15.91 18.11
N LEU A 328 -21.69 16.03 17.82
CA LEU A 328 -20.77 16.79 18.67
C LEU A 328 -21.10 18.29 18.66
N ALA A 329 -21.32 18.86 17.48
CA ALA A 329 -21.61 20.28 17.30
C ALA A 329 -22.94 20.69 17.97
N SER A 330 -23.96 19.84 17.89
CA SER A 330 -25.25 20.07 18.53
C SER A 330 -25.24 19.82 20.07
N GLY A 331 -24.13 19.30 20.61
CA GLY A 331 -24.05 18.95 22.04
C GLY A 331 -24.88 17.72 22.44
N LEU A 332 -25.49 17.02 21.47
CA LEU A 332 -26.28 15.81 21.74
C LEU A 332 -25.40 14.62 22.16
N VAL A 333 -24.15 14.63 21.79
CA VAL A 333 -23.11 13.68 22.25
C VAL A 333 -21.94 14.48 22.82
N ASP A 334 -21.63 14.28 24.10
CA ASP A 334 -20.46 14.85 24.77
C ASP A 334 -19.43 13.73 25.04
N VAL A 335 -18.26 13.83 24.42
CA VAL A 335 -17.17 12.84 24.56
C VAL A 335 -16.11 13.25 25.59
N ARG A 336 -16.16 14.48 26.12
CA ARG A 336 -15.18 14.99 27.10
C ARG A 336 -15.06 14.10 28.35
N PRO A 337 -16.18 13.58 28.93
CA PRO A 337 -16.10 12.65 30.06
C PRO A 337 -15.43 11.32 29.74
N LEU A 338 -15.28 10.99 28.46
CA LEU A 338 -14.62 9.76 28.01
C LEU A 338 -13.10 9.89 27.93
N ILE A 339 -12.56 11.11 27.98
CA ILE A 339 -11.10 11.36 27.90
C ILE A 339 -10.48 11.07 29.26
N SER A 340 -9.74 9.98 29.36
CA SER A 340 -9.08 9.56 30.61
C SER A 340 -7.63 10.03 30.70
N HIS A 341 -6.91 10.08 29.57
CA HIS A 341 -5.48 10.40 29.55
C HIS A 341 -5.12 11.23 28.32
N ARG A 342 -4.11 12.09 28.46
CA ARG A 342 -3.49 12.87 27.41
C ARG A 342 -1.98 12.68 27.46
N PHE A 343 -1.37 12.38 26.33
CA PHE A 343 0.08 12.26 26.20
C PHE A 343 0.55 13.14 25.04
N PRO A 344 1.61 13.94 25.20
CA PRO A 344 2.25 14.56 24.04
C PRO A 344 2.84 13.47 23.14
N ILE A 345 2.94 13.75 21.83
CA ILE A 345 3.40 12.75 20.84
C ILE A 345 4.77 12.15 21.22
N GLU A 346 5.64 12.93 21.85
CA GLU A 346 6.96 12.50 22.33
C GLU A 346 6.87 11.36 23.36
N ARG A 347 5.77 11.32 24.10
CA ARG A 347 5.49 10.31 25.11
C ARG A 347 4.45 9.29 24.65
N ALA A 348 4.17 9.19 23.35
CA ALA A 348 3.21 8.22 22.82
C ALA A 348 3.51 6.76 23.22
N PRO A 349 4.77 6.27 23.31
CA PRO A 349 5.04 4.93 23.84
C PRO A 349 4.42 4.68 25.22
N ASP A 350 4.37 5.70 26.10
CA ASP A 350 3.72 5.61 27.42
C ASP A 350 2.22 5.31 27.33
N ALA A 351 1.54 5.89 26.31
CA ALA A 351 0.13 5.61 26.05
C ALA A 351 -0.08 4.13 25.63
N TYR A 352 0.86 3.56 24.90
CA TYR A 352 0.80 2.16 24.49
C TYR A 352 1.13 1.19 25.62
N GLU A 353 2.01 1.56 26.55
CA GLU A 353 2.20 0.80 27.79
C GLU A 353 0.91 0.78 28.64
N LEU A 354 0.19 1.90 28.67
CA LEU A 354 -1.09 2.00 29.38
C LEU A 354 -2.14 1.07 28.75
N ILE A 355 -2.38 1.17 27.43
CA ILE A 355 -3.43 0.38 26.78
C ILE A 355 -3.11 -1.11 26.68
N THR A 356 -1.83 -1.50 26.76
CA THR A 356 -1.41 -2.91 26.83
C THR A 356 -1.42 -3.49 28.24
N GLY A 357 -1.81 -2.69 29.24
CA GLY A 357 -1.94 -3.11 30.65
C GLY A 357 -0.63 -3.11 31.44
N LYS A 358 0.50 -2.72 30.86
CA LYS A 358 1.81 -2.72 31.52
C LYS A 358 1.88 -1.73 32.71
N ARG A 359 1.02 -0.71 32.71
CA ARG A 359 0.93 0.30 33.79
C ARG A 359 -0.09 -0.02 34.87
N GLY A 360 -0.93 -1.03 34.67
CA GLY A 360 -1.95 -1.46 35.65
C GLY A 360 -3.00 -0.39 36.00
N GLN A 361 -3.14 0.67 35.19
CA GLN A 361 -4.08 1.77 35.42
C GLN A 361 -5.31 1.60 34.52
N PRO A 362 -6.52 1.96 35.01
CA PRO A 362 -7.71 1.97 34.19
C PRO A 362 -7.64 3.12 33.16
N PHE A 363 -8.14 2.86 31.95
CA PHE A 363 -8.18 3.85 30.88
C PHE A 363 -9.48 3.71 30.07
N LEU A 364 -9.78 4.77 29.30
CA LEU A 364 -10.91 4.79 28.37
C LEU A 364 -10.50 5.50 27.08
N GLY A 365 -10.75 6.79 26.91
CA GLY A 365 -10.23 7.60 25.81
C GLY A 365 -8.80 8.07 26.11
N VAL A 366 -7.84 7.67 25.30
CA VAL A 366 -6.43 8.06 25.42
C VAL A 366 -6.07 8.91 24.21
N LEU A 367 -5.76 10.19 24.43
CA LEU A 367 -5.40 11.13 23.39
C LEU A 367 -3.88 11.31 23.30
N LEU A 368 -3.41 11.44 22.07
CA LEU A 368 -2.12 12.05 21.77
C LEU A 368 -2.33 13.49 21.35
N THR A 369 -1.56 14.41 21.93
CA THR A 369 -1.60 15.85 21.66
C THR A 369 -0.32 16.30 20.95
N TYR A 370 -0.45 17.34 20.13
CA TYR A 370 0.63 17.83 19.29
C TYR A 370 0.86 19.30 19.55
N SER A 371 2.12 19.74 19.50
CA SER A 371 2.48 21.14 19.72
C SER A 371 1.77 22.06 18.71
N GLN A 372 1.16 23.12 19.21
CA GLN A 372 0.51 24.17 18.39
C GLN A 372 1.45 25.32 18.07
N ALA A 373 2.68 25.33 18.62
CA ALA A 373 3.66 26.33 18.25
C ALA A 373 3.79 26.36 16.72
N ALA A 374 3.81 27.57 16.13
CA ALA A 374 3.97 27.75 14.70
C ALA A 374 5.26 27.01 14.29
N ALA A 375 5.10 25.75 13.89
CA ALA A 375 6.20 25.00 13.36
C ALA A 375 6.63 25.70 12.07
N GLU A 376 7.88 26.10 11.97
CA GLU A 376 8.55 26.25 10.70
C GLU A 376 8.07 25.12 9.79
N VAL A 377 7.76 25.42 8.55
CA VAL A 377 7.27 24.45 7.55
C VAL A 377 8.05 23.17 7.75
N SER A 378 7.38 22.11 8.23
CA SER A 378 8.03 20.88 8.64
C SER A 378 8.95 20.40 7.52
N ALA A 379 10.23 20.25 7.82
CA ALA A 379 11.26 19.96 6.85
C ALA A 379 10.89 18.71 6.03
N ARG A 380 10.86 18.86 4.72
CA ARG A 380 10.65 17.73 3.78
C ARG A 380 11.86 16.85 3.66
N ARG A 381 13.01 17.31 4.14
CA ARG A 381 14.28 16.60 4.15
C ARG A 381 14.73 16.36 5.59
N LEU A 382 15.28 15.17 5.81
CA LEU A 382 15.90 14.74 7.05
C LEU A 382 17.31 14.26 6.75
N ASP A 383 18.31 14.98 7.23
CA ASP A 383 19.71 14.56 7.14
C ASP A 383 19.99 13.54 8.26
N LEU A 384 20.55 12.39 7.87
CA LEU A 384 20.83 11.24 8.75
C LEU A 384 22.32 11.09 9.05
N SER A 385 23.15 11.80 8.31
CA SER A 385 24.62 11.85 8.48
C SER A 385 25.07 13.32 8.46
N PRO A 386 26.28 13.64 9.00
CA PRO A 386 26.85 14.97 8.90
C PRO A 386 26.88 15.47 7.45
N ALA A 387 26.84 16.79 7.29
CA ALA A 387 26.64 17.53 6.05
C ALA A 387 27.17 16.84 4.78
N PRO A 388 26.40 16.83 3.69
CA PRO A 388 26.80 16.22 2.42
C PRO A 388 28.13 16.83 1.97
N ARG A 389 29.16 16.00 1.92
CA ARG A 389 30.45 16.34 1.33
C ARG A 389 30.27 16.52 -0.17
N GLU A 390 30.88 17.55 -0.76
CA GLU A 390 30.94 17.69 -2.21
C GLU A 390 31.53 16.43 -2.88
N PRO A 391 31.05 16.04 -4.07
CA PRO A 391 31.59 14.90 -4.80
C PRO A 391 33.08 15.12 -5.10
N GLN A 392 33.87 14.08 -4.90
CA GLN A 392 35.25 14.10 -5.44
C GLN A 392 35.22 13.86 -6.95
N PRO A 393 36.21 14.35 -7.71
CA PRO A 393 36.32 14.07 -9.14
C PRO A 393 36.22 12.57 -9.43
N GLY A 394 35.29 12.17 -10.30
CA GLY A 394 35.04 10.76 -10.64
C GLY A 394 34.22 9.96 -9.63
N GLU A 395 33.79 10.57 -8.52
CA GLU A 395 32.91 9.90 -7.54
C GLU A 395 31.47 9.81 -8.10
N LEU A 396 30.89 8.62 -8.08
CA LEU A 396 29.50 8.40 -8.42
C LEU A 396 28.64 8.55 -7.17
N VAL A 397 27.71 9.51 -7.19
CA VAL A 397 26.85 9.86 -6.07
C VAL A 397 25.41 9.60 -6.45
N LEU A 398 24.78 8.66 -5.73
CA LEU A 398 23.47 8.15 -6.04
C LEU A 398 22.35 8.91 -5.32
N GLY A 399 21.39 9.40 -6.10
CA GLY A 399 20.07 9.81 -5.65
C GLY A 399 19.02 8.78 -6.08
N VAL A 400 18.00 8.53 -5.26
CA VAL A 400 16.96 7.55 -5.56
C VAL A 400 15.57 8.18 -5.43
N LEU A 401 14.74 7.99 -6.44
CA LEU A 401 13.33 8.32 -6.45
C LEU A 401 12.49 7.05 -6.30
N GLY A 402 11.81 6.90 -5.17
CA GLY A 402 10.99 5.73 -4.85
C GLY A 402 11.71 4.69 -3.97
N ALA A 403 11.00 4.21 -2.94
CA ALA A 403 11.46 3.17 -2.00
C ALA A 403 10.37 2.11 -1.79
N GLY A 404 9.72 1.67 -2.87
CA GLY A 404 8.71 0.63 -2.86
C GLY A 404 9.28 -0.78 -2.63
N ASN A 405 8.41 -1.79 -2.72
CA ASN A 405 8.79 -3.19 -2.48
C ASN A 405 9.95 -3.65 -3.37
N TYR A 406 9.94 -3.31 -4.66
CA TYR A 406 11.02 -3.65 -5.58
C TYR A 406 12.34 -2.98 -5.19
N ALA A 407 12.30 -1.68 -4.88
CA ALA A 407 13.48 -0.95 -4.43
C ALA A 407 14.12 -1.61 -3.19
N GLY A 408 13.31 -1.90 -2.16
CA GLY A 408 13.80 -2.45 -0.89
C GLY A 408 14.18 -3.93 -0.92
N ALA A 409 13.56 -4.73 -1.80
CA ALA A 409 13.78 -6.18 -1.87
C ALA A 409 14.80 -6.61 -2.95
N VAL A 410 14.95 -5.83 -4.01
CA VAL A 410 15.75 -6.24 -5.18
C VAL A 410 16.84 -5.22 -5.52
N PHE A 411 16.45 -3.98 -5.83
CA PHE A 411 17.37 -2.99 -6.40
C PHE A 411 18.42 -2.48 -5.39
N LEU A 412 17.99 -1.93 -4.26
CA LEU A 412 18.92 -1.38 -3.24
C LEU A 412 19.85 -2.43 -2.63
N PRO A 413 19.42 -3.68 -2.36
CA PRO A 413 20.35 -4.77 -2.03
C PRO A 413 21.38 -5.06 -3.11
N ALA A 414 20.99 -5.02 -4.39
CA ALA A 414 21.92 -5.18 -5.50
C ALA A 414 22.93 -4.03 -5.57
N VAL A 415 22.49 -2.78 -5.45
CA VAL A 415 23.34 -1.58 -5.37
C VAL A 415 24.35 -1.71 -4.24
N LYS A 416 23.89 -2.06 -3.03
CA LYS A 416 24.75 -2.23 -1.85
C LYS A 416 25.81 -3.32 -2.06
N LYS A 417 25.43 -4.41 -2.71
CA LYS A 417 26.34 -5.55 -2.98
C LYS A 417 27.38 -5.23 -4.07
N VAL A 418 27.01 -4.45 -5.07
CA VAL A 418 27.92 -3.99 -6.14
C VAL A 418 28.88 -2.94 -5.60
N GLY A 419 28.38 -2.02 -4.77
CA GLY A 419 29.16 -0.88 -4.30
C GLY A 419 29.50 0.12 -5.40
N GLY A 420 30.53 0.93 -5.16
CA GLY A 420 31.06 1.86 -6.16
C GLY A 420 30.24 3.11 -6.40
N VAL A 421 29.22 3.36 -5.60
CA VAL A 421 28.44 4.60 -5.54
C VAL A 421 28.29 5.04 -4.09
N ARG A 422 28.26 6.34 -3.84
CA ARG A 422 27.93 6.90 -2.53
C ARG A 422 26.43 7.20 -2.47
N PRO A 423 25.65 6.56 -1.58
CA PRO A 423 24.22 6.89 -1.39
C PRO A 423 24.09 8.29 -0.76
N ALA A 424 23.48 9.23 -1.45
CA ALA A 424 23.33 10.61 -0.97
C ALA A 424 21.92 10.86 -0.44
N VAL A 425 20.90 10.79 -1.28
CA VAL A 425 19.53 11.11 -0.90
C VAL A 425 18.53 10.13 -1.53
N ILE A 426 17.54 9.73 -0.75
CA ILE A 426 16.42 8.93 -1.24
C ILE A 426 15.10 9.67 -0.95
N ALA A 427 14.25 9.80 -1.96
CA ALA A 427 12.99 10.53 -1.85
C ALA A 427 11.78 9.64 -2.13
N THR A 428 10.72 9.82 -1.31
CA THR A 428 9.40 9.19 -1.50
C THR A 428 8.31 10.13 -1.03
N ALA A 429 7.13 10.10 -1.65
CA ALA A 429 6.03 10.98 -1.26
C ALA A 429 5.59 10.85 0.21
N SER A 430 5.79 9.70 0.86
CA SER A 430 5.40 9.48 2.26
C SER A 430 6.45 9.93 3.29
N GLY A 431 7.69 10.16 2.89
CA GLY A 431 8.81 10.43 3.80
C GLY A 431 9.22 9.22 4.67
N LEU A 432 8.27 8.50 5.23
CA LEU A 432 8.51 7.33 6.09
C LEU A 432 9.31 6.23 5.37
N SER A 433 8.90 5.85 4.18
CA SER A 433 9.62 4.83 3.41
C SER A 433 11.00 5.32 2.96
N ALA A 434 11.16 6.63 2.69
CA ALA A 434 12.48 7.22 2.42
C ALA A 434 13.41 7.09 3.63
N ARG A 435 12.94 7.46 4.83
CA ARG A 435 13.72 7.33 6.07
C ARG A 435 14.12 5.88 6.34
N HIS A 436 13.17 4.95 6.25
CA HIS A 436 13.46 3.53 6.47
C HIS A 436 14.50 2.99 5.49
N ALA A 437 14.35 3.30 4.20
CA ALA A 437 15.31 2.90 3.18
C ALA A 437 16.67 3.58 3.37
N ALA A 438 16.68 4.88 3.73
CA ALA A 438 17.91 5.61 3.98
C ALA A 438 18.74 4.98 5.13
N GLN A 439 18.11 4.68 6.25
CA GLN A 439 18.77 4.02 7.38
C GLN A 439 19.29 2.63 7.02
N ARG A 440 18.49 1.85 6.29
CA ARG A 440 18.85 0.47 5.93
C ARG A 440 19.97 0.39 4.92
N PHE A 441 20.01 1.30 3.96
CA PHE A 441 20.95 1.26 2.83
C PHE A 441 22.05 2.33 2.91
N GLY A 442 22.08 3.12 3.98
CA GLY A 442 23.17 4.06 4.28
C GLY A 442 23.12 5.35 3.45
N PHE A 443 21.92 5.84 3.09
CA PHE A 443 21.79 7.17 2.49
C PHE A 443 22.02 8.26 3.53
N ALA A 444 22.68 9.33 3.11
CA ALA A 444 22.97 10.47 3.98
C ALA A 444 21.72 11.28 4.34
N ALA A 445 20.70 11.29 3.46
CA ALA A 445 19.45 11.99 3.69
C ALA A 445 18.23 11.21 3.16
N ALA A 446 17.09 11.42 3.83
CA ALA A 446 15.76 11.01 3.39
C ALA A 446 14.93 12.25 3.05
N SER A 447 14.10 12.19 2.01
CA SER A 447 13.24 13.30 1.62
C SER A 447 11.83 12.87 1.20
N SER A 448 10.88 13.81 1.27
CA SER A 448 9.56 13.70 0.66
C SER A 448 9.42 14.54 -0.61
N SER A 449 10.49 15.21 -1.05
CA SER A 449 10.55 16.00 -2.27
C SER A 449 11.51 15.36 -3.27
N GLU A 450 11.06 15.16 -4.51
CA GLU A 450 11.93 14.68 -5.60
C GLU A 450 12.99 15.71 -6.00
N GLN A 451 12.73 17.01 -5.77
CA GLN A 451 13.66 18.10 -6.06
C GLN A 451 14.97 17.96 -5.26
N ASP A 452 14.91 17.43 -4.04
CA ASP A 452 16.12 17.17 -3.25
C ASP A 452 17.07 16.15 -3.91
N VAL A 453 16.57 15.36 -4.86
CA VAL A 453 17.37 14.45 -5.70
C VAL A 453 17.70 15.12 -7.03
N LEU A 454 16.70 15.69 -7.72
CA LEU A 454 16.81 16.19 -9.08
C LEU A 454 17.67 17.45 -9.15
N ASP A 455 17.52 18.38 -8.19
CA ASP A 455 18.24 19.66 -8.17
C ASP A 455 19.55 19.59 -7.38
N SER A 456 19.84 18.45 -6.73
CA SER A 456 21.06 18.28 -5.95
C SER A 456 22.31 18.32 -6.84
N ARG A 457 23.19 19.28 -6.60
CA ARG A 457 24.49 19.37 -7.28
C ARG A 457 25.44 18.21 -6.94
N ALA A 458 25.24 17.61 -5.77
CA ALA A 458 26.06 16.50 -5.32
C ALA A 458 25.67 15.17 -6.00
N VAL A 459 24.43 15.03 -6.52
CA VAL A 459 23.94 13.82 -7.17
C VAL A 459 24.26 13.87 -8.65
N ASN A 460 24.96 12.83 -9.16
CA ASN A 460 25.27 12.67 -10.57
C ASN A 460 24.72 11.38 -11.18
N VAL A 461 24.16 10.46 -10.35
CA VAL A 461 23.46 9.25 -10.78
C VAL A 461 22.10 9.21 -10.11
N VAL A 462 21.03 9.07 -10.89
CA VAL A 462 19.66 8.96 -10.38
C VAL A 462 19.07 7.61 -10.73
N ALA A 463 18.54 6.91 -9.71
CA ALA A 463 17.72 5.71 -9.91
C ALA A 463 16.25 6.05 -9.70
N ILE A 464 15.42 5.84 -10.73
CA ILE A 464 13.99 6.10 -10.76
C ILE A 464 13.25 4.78 -10.55
N LEU A 465 12.62 4.61 -9.38
CA LEU A 465 11.93 3.40 -8.92
C LEU A 465 10.50 3.72 -8.45
N THR A 466 9.94 4.77 -8.99
CA THR A 466 8.60 5.30 -8.68
C THR A 466 7.50 4.50 -9.38
N ARG A 467 6.25 4.97 -9.35
CA ARG A 467 5.18 4.43 -10.21
C ARG A 467 5.40 4.88 -11.65
N HIS A 468 4.94 4.09 -12.60
CA HIS A 468 5.22 4.23 -14.03
C HIS A 468 4.91 5.62 -14.59
N GLN A 469 3.81 6.25 -14.17
CA GLN A 469 3.39 7.61 -14.59
C GLN A 469 4.41 8.72 -14.30
N HIS A 470 5.41 8.46 -13.46
CA HIS A 470 6.42 9.45 -13.12
C HIS A 470 7.74 9.24 -13.88
N HIS A 471 7.92 8.07 -14.52
CA HIS A 471 9.19 7.65 -15.07
C HIS A 471 9.70 8.61 -16.16
N ALA A 472 8.88 8.91 -17.15
CA ALA A 472 9.28 9.79 -18.26
C ALA A 472 9.67 11.19 -17.76
N ARG A 473 8.78 11.84 -17.01
CA ARG A 473 9.01 13.21 -16.47
C ARG A 473 10.26 13.26 -15.58
N GLN A 474 10.45 12.29 -14.71
CA GLN A 474 11.61 12.24 -13.81
C GLN A 474 12.90 11.93 -14.58
N THR A 475 12.84 11.08 -15.61
CA THR A 475 13.95 10.78 -16.52
C THR A 475 14.40 12.05 -17.25
N LEU A 476 13.47 12.78 -17.87
CA LEU A 476 13.73 14.03 -18.56
C LEU A 476 14.36 15.09 -17.65
N ALA A 477 13.79 15.26 -16.45
CA ALA A 477 14.31 16.22 -15.48
C ALA A 477 15.74 15.87 -15.05
N ALA A 478 16.04 14.59 -14.79
CA ALA A 478 17.37 14.16 -14.41
C ALA A 478 18.39 14.28 -15.53
N LEU A 479 18.05 13.89 -16.78
CA LEU A 479 18.92 14.01 -17.96
C LEU A 479 19.24 15.48 -18.26
N ARG A 480 18.24 16.37 -18.28
CA ARG A 480 18.42 17.82 -18.47
C ARG A 480 19.24 18.45 -17.35
N GLY A 481 19.20 17.87 -16.14
CA GLY A 481 20.07 18.22 -15.02
C GLY A 481 21.49 17.63 -15.11
N GLY A 482 21.88 17.01 -16.25
CA GLY A 482 23.21 16.42 -16.47
C GLY A 482 23.48 15.16 -15.64
N LYS A 483 22.46 14.44 -15.19
CA LYS A 483 22.60 13.26 -14.33
C LYS A 483 22.41 11.98 -15.14
N HIS A 484 23.26 10.98 -14.91
CA HIS A 484 23.06 9.63 -15.44
C HIS A 484 21.82 9.01 -14.82
N VAL A 485 20.99 8.33 -15.64
CA VAL A 485 19.67 7.82 -15.21
C VAL A 485 19.56 6.31 -15.38
N TYR A 486 19.27 5.63 -14.29
CA TYR A 486 18.74 4.27 -14.29
C TYR A 486 17.23 4.35 -14.00
N CYS A 487 16.40 4.14 -15.02
CA CYS A 487 14.94 4.17 -14.88
C CYS A 487 14.38 2.74 -14.86
N GLU A 488 13.58 2.39 -13.85
CA GLU A 488 12.82 1.14 -13.92
C GLU A 488 11.83 1.18 -15.09
N LYS A 489 11.51 0.01 -15.58
CA LYS A 489 10.56 -0.18 -16.68
C LYS A 489 9.11 0.07 -16.22
N PRO A 490 8.20 0.48 -17.10
CA PRO A 490 8.44 0.95 -18.45
C PRO A 490 9.09 2.34 -18.45
N LEU A 491 9.79 2.68 -19.53
CA LEU A 491 10.45 3.98 -19.63
C LEU A 491 9.43 5.13 -19.77
N ALA A 492 8.34 4.89 -20.53
CA ALA A 492 7.25 5.81 -20.78
C ALA A 492 5.91 5.05 -20.86
N LEU A 493 4.77 5.73 -20.73
CA LEU A 493 3.43 5.18 -20.84
C LEU A 493 2.73 5.46 -22.16
N ASN A 494 3.21 6.45 -22.95
CA ASN A 494 2.67 6.87 -24.23
C ASN A 494 3.78 7.28 -25.20
N ALA A 495 3.40 7.53 -26.46
CA ALA A 495 4.34 7.87 -27.51
C ALA A 495 4.95 9.26 -27.30
N GLU A 496 4.16 10.23 -26.86
CA GLU A 496 4.57 11.62 -26.65
C GLU A 496 5.69 11.71 -25.60
N GLU A 497 5.55 11.00 -24.49
CA GLU A 497 6.58 10.90 -23.45
C GLU A 497 7.87 10.27 -23.98
N LEU A 498 7.74 9.23 -24.82
CA LEU A 498 8.89 8.52 -25.40
C LEU A 498 9.61 9.38 -26.44
N ASP A 499 8.88 10.09 -27.30
CA ASP A 499 9.43 10.97 -28.32
C ASP A 499 10.19 12.14 -27.68
N GLU A 500 9.69 12.69 -26.55
CA GLU A 500 10.41 13.72 -25.79
C GLU A 500 11.73 13.20 -25.19
N ILE A 501 11.73 11.93 -24.71
CA ILE A 501 12.97 11.30 -24.21
C ILE A 501 13.96 11.08 -25.37
N GLU A 502 13.50 10.59 -26.52
CA GLU A 502 14.35 10.36 -27.69
C GLU A 502 14.98 11.65 -28.20
N ALA A 503 14.18 12.73 -28.34
CA ALA A 503 14.67 14.05 -28.71
C ALA A 503 15.71 14.59 -27.70
N THR A 504 15.43 14.47 -26.39
CA THR A 504 16.35 14.89 -25.34
C THR A 504 17.68 14.12 -25.39
N LEU A 505 17.65 12.82 -25.66
CA LEU A 505 18.87 12.02 -25.82
C LEU A 505 19.68 12.42 -27.06
N ALA A 506 19.01 12.75 -28.18
CA ALA A 506 19.66 13.23 -29.40
C ALA A 506 20.38 14.57 -29.15
N ASP A 507 19.68 15.51 -28.50
CA ASP A 507 20.24 16.84 -28.18
C ASP A 507 21.46 16.73 -27.24
N LEU A 508 21.39 15.89 -26.24
CA LEU A 508 22.47 15.68 -25.27
C LEU A 508 23.67 14.92 -25.87
N SER A 509 23.46 14.07 -26.90
CA SER A 509 24.51 13.23 -27.48
C SER A 509 25.68 14.02 -28.07
N ALA A 510 25.46 15.28 -28.42
CA ALA A 510 26.49 16.18 -28.95
C ALA A 510 27.44 16.75 -27.87
N ALA A 511 27.09 16.63 -26.59
CA ALA A 511 27.86 17.18 -25.48
C ALA A 511 28.99 16.22 -25.05
N PRO A 512 30.20 16.72 -24.77
CA PRO A 512 31.20 15.90 -24.09
C PRO A 512 30.68 15.49 -22.69
N ASN A 513 30.81 14.21 -22.35
CA ASN A 513 30.30 13.62 -21.11
C ASN A 513 28.75 13.64 -20.97
N ALA A 514 28.03 13.41 -22.07
CA ALA A 514 26.58 13.30 -22.07
C ALA A 514 26.10 12.30 -21.02
N PRO A 515 25.03 12.62 -20.26
CA PRO A 515 24.48 11.69 -19.28
C PRO A 515 23.92 10.43 -19.96
N LEU A 516 24.15 9.26 -19.37
CA LEU A 516 23.65 8.01 -19.89
C LEU A 516 22.27 7.69 -19.32
N LEU A 517 21.40 7.15 -20.17
CA LEU A 517 20.11 6.55 -19.78
C LEU A 517 20.17 5.03 -19.92
N MET A 518 19.64 4.31 -18.93
CA MET A 518 19.43 2.88 -18.98
C MET A 518 18.06 2.52 -18.38
N ALA A 519 17.25 1.75 -19.09
CA ALA A 519 16.04 1.18 -18.51
C ALA A 519 16.33 -0.15 -17.78
N GLY A 520 15.51 -0.49 -16.80
CA GLY A 520 15.61 -1.68 -15.94
C GLY A 520 15.34 -3.02 -16.69
N PHE A 521 15.78 -3.16 -17.94
CA PHE A 521 15.67 -4.39 -18.71
C PHE A 521 16.76 -5.40 -18.31
N ASN A 522 16.56 -6.00 -17.14
CA ASN A 522 17.56 -6.82 -16.47
C ASN A 522 17.84 -8.17 -17.14
N ARG A 523 16.89 -8.77 -17.86
CA ARG A 523 16.98 -10.15 -18.38
C ARG A 523 18.11 -10.37 -19.36
N ARG A 524 18.46 -9.38 -20.19
CA ARG A 524 19.61 -9.42 -21.10
C ARG A 524 20.96 -9.50 -20.36
N PHE A 525 21.01 -9.11 -19.09
CA PHE A 525 22.18 -9.21 -18.24
C PHE A 525 22.21 -10.49 -17.38
N ALA A 526 21.15 -11.33 -17.46
CA ALA A 526 21.12 -12.59 -16.74
C ALA A 526 22.19 -13.56 -17.31
N PRO A 527 22.95 -14.29 -16.47
CA PRO A 527 24.03 -15.16 -16.93
C PRO A 527 23.57 -16.20 -17.97
N PHE A 528 22.39 -16.82 -17.80
CA PHE A 528 21.86 -17.75 -18.77
C PHE A 528 21.28 -17.07 -20.02
N GLY A 529 20.76 -15.83 -19.86
CA GLY A 529 20.35 -15.00 -21.00
C GLY A 529 21.53 -14.65 -21.90
N GLN A 530 22.65 -14.23 -21.30
CA GLN A 530 23.88 -13.92 -22.04
C GLN A 530 24.47 -15.17 -22.76
N LYS A 531 24.46 -16.32 -22.09
CA LYS A 531 24.91 -17.58 -22.72
C LYS A 531 24.00 -18.00 -23.86
N LEU A 532 22.69 -17.84 -23.72
CA LEU A 532 21.73 -18.12 -24.78
C LEU A 532 21.97 -17.19 -25.98
N HIS A 533 22.12 -15.90 -25.78
CA HIS A 533 22.44 -14.93 -26.84
C HIS A 533 23.77 -15.26 -27.52
N ALA A 534 24.84 -15.51 -26.78
CA ALA A 534 26.16 -15.86 -27.31
C ALA A 534 26.11 -17.13 -28.14
N PHE A 535 25.29 -18.12 -27.79
CA PHE A 535 25.13 -19.35 -28.53
C PHE A 535 24.56 -19.13 -29.94
N PHE A 536 23.72 -18.12 -30.13
CA PHE A 536 23.13 -17.75 -31.42
C PHE A 536 23.84 -16.56 -32.13
N ALA A 537 24.89 -15.98 -31.54
CA ALA A 537 25.54 -14.79 -32.10
C ALA A 537 26.14 -15.02 -33.49
N GLY A 538 26.59 -16.24 -33.80
CA GLY A 538 27.13 -16.61 -35.10
C GLY A 538 26.15 -17.40 -36.02
N ARG A 539 24.83 -17.20 -35.82
CA ARG A 539 23.82 -17.86 -36.65
C ARG A 539 23.90 -17.46 -38.11
N SER A 540 23.65 -18.41 -39.02
CA SER A 540 23.63 -18.18 -40.46
C SER A 540 22.22 -17.92 -41.03
N GLU A 541 21.19 -18.10 -40.21
CA GLU A 541 19.78 -17.99 -40.59
C GLU A 541 19.02 -17.13 -39.56
N PRO A 542 17.90 -16.49 -39.95
CA PRO A 542 16.98 -15.87 -39.02
C PRO A 542 16.57 -16.84 -37.91
N LEU A 543 16.31 -16.33 -36.72
CA LEU A 543 15.86 -17.15 -35.60
C LEU A 543 14.36 -17.05 -35.37
N VAL A 544 13.80 -18.11 -34.79
CA VAL A 544 12.47 -18.08 -34.19
C VAL A 544 12.62 -18.21 -32.66
N ALA A 545 12.03 -17.27 -31.92
CA ALA A 545 12.03 -17.33 -30.47
C ALA A 545 10.60 -17.32 -29.91
N HIS A 546 10.30 -18.28 -29.04
CA HIS A 546 9.02 -18.36 -28.31
C HIS A 546 9.22 -18.02 -26.85
N TYR A 547 8.54 -17.01 -26.35
CA TYR A 547 8.56 -16.62 -24.94
C TYR A 547 7.18 -16.84 -24.30
N ARG A 548 7.07 -17.79 -23.40
CA ARG A 548 5.87 -17.99 -22.59
C ARG A 548 6.06 -17.39 -21.20
N VAL A 549 5.12 -16.56 -20.77
CA VAL A 549 5.08 -15.92 -19.44
C VAL A 549 3.80 -16.31 -18.71
N ASN A 550 3.91 -17.08 -17.65
CA ASN A 550 2.84 -17.36 -16.71
C ASN A 550 2.82 -16.26 -15.61
N ALA A 551 2.20 -15.12 -15.93
CA ALA A 551 2.27 -13.91 -15.11
C ALA A 551 1.44 -13.99 -13.83
N GLY A 552 0.33 -14.74 -13.87
CA GLY A 552 -0.64 -14.86 -12.81
C GLY A 552 -1.60 -13.66 -12.70
N PHE A 553 -2.75 -13.93 -12.12
CA PHE A 553 -3.84 -12.96 -11.96
C PHE A 553 -3.48 -11.80 -11.04
N ILE A 554 -3.85 -10.58 -11.45
CA ILE A 554 -3.87 -9.35 -10.64
C ILE A 554 -5.30 -8.79 -10.67
N PRO A 555 -5.90 -8.41 -9.52
CA PRO A 555 -7.23 -7.82 -9.48
C PRO A 555 -7.35 -6.53 -10.32
N LEU A 556 -8.50 -6.31 -10.97
CA LEU A 556 -8.70 -5.18 -11.89
C LEU A 556 -8.61 -3.79 -11.23
N ASN A 557 -8.82 -3.72 -9.92
CA ASN A 557 -8.68 -2.48 -9.15
C ASN A 557 -7.20 -2.17 -8.77
N HIS A 558 -6.24 -3.01 -9.16
CA HIS A 558 -4.84 -2.72 -8.93
C HIS A 558 -4.34 -1.64 -9.90
N TRP A 559 -3.56 -0.69 -9.40
CA TRP A 559 -3.07 0.47 -10.14
C TRP A 559 -2.38 0.15 -11.48
N VAL A 560 -1.80 -1.04 -11.62
CA VAL A 560 -1.11 -1.47 -12.85
C VAL A 560 -2.07 -1.55 -14.06
N HIS A 561 -3.37 -1.77 -13.81
CA HIS A 561 -4.39 -1.82 -14.84
C HIS A 561 -4.94 -0.44 -15.23
N ASP A 562 -4.63 0.59 -14.45
CA ASP A 562 -4.98 1.97 -14.77
C ASP A 562 -4.07 2.47 -15.90
N PRO A 563 -4.62 2.84 -17.08
CA PRO A 563 -3.80 3.31 -18.20
C PRO A 563 -2.95 4.53 -17.86
N ALA A 564 -3.46 5.45 -17.04
CA ALA A 564 -2.76 6.67 -16.67
C ALA A 564 -1.67 6.47 -15.61
N GLN A 565 -1.78 5.43 -14.76
CA GLN A 565 -0.83 5.18 -13.68
C GLN A 565 0.15 4.05 -14.00
N GLY A 566 -0.36 2.94 -14.54
CA GLY A 566 0.37 1.69 -14.76
C GLY A 566 0.61 1.33 -16.22
N GLY A 567 -0.20 1.87 -17.15
CA GLY A 567 -0.13 1.59 -18.58
C GLY A 567 -0.65 0.19 -18.98
N GLY A 568 -1.21 -0.59 -18.04
CA GLY A 568 -1.60 -1.97 -18.27
C GLY A 568 -0.43 -2.96 -18.23
N ARG A 569 -0.75 -4.26 -18.39
CA ARG A 569 0.24 -5.34 -18.22
C ARG A 569 1.24 -5.42 -19.38
N ILE A 570 0.84 -5.09 -20.60
CA ILE A 570 1.71 -5.17 -21.77
C ILE A 570 2.80 -4.10 -21.69
N ILE A 571 2.44 -2.85 -21.51
CA ILE A 571 3.41 -1.75 -21.34
C ILE A 571 4.20 -1.93 -20.05
N GLY A 572 3.51 -2.13 -18.91
CA GLY A 572 4.12 -2.18 -17.59
C GLY A 572 5.00 -3.39 -17.31
N GLU A 573 4.77 -4.53 -17.97
CA GLU A 573 5.56 -5.76 -17.76
C GLU A 573 5.99 -6.43 -19.05
N GLY A 574 5.16 -6.44 -20.08
CA GLY A 574 5.45 -7.06 -21.40
C GLY A 574 6.74 -6.54 -22.01
N CYS A 575 7.07 -5.26 -21.79
CA CYS A 575 8.31 -4.63 -22.28
C CYS A 575 9.59 -5.39 -21.90
N HIS A 576 9.64 -6.03 -20.73
CA HIS A 576 10.77 -6.89 -20.36
C HIS A 576 11.02 -8.05 -21.32
N PHE A 577 9.95 -8.64 -21.82
CA PHE A 577 10.01 -9.85 -22.66
C PHE A 577 10.27 -9.48 -24.12
N VAL A 578 9.69 -8.35 -24.55
CA VAL A 578 9.99 -7.75 -25.86
C VAL A 578 11.46 -7.34 -25.91
N ASP A 579 12.01 -6.73 -24.84
CA ASP A 579 13.43 -6.43 -24.73
C ASP A 579 14.30 -7.68 -24.86
N PHE A 580 13.93 -8.77 -24.21
CA PHE A 580 14.73 -10.00 -24.27
C PHE A 580 14.68 -10.67 -25.66
N LEU A 581 13.53 -10.64 -26.34
CA LEU A 581 13.42 -11.08 -27.74
C LEU A 581 14.29 -10.20 -28.66
N SER A 582 14.21 -8.87 -28.51
CA SER A 582 15.05 -7.90 -29.23
C SER A 582 16.55 -8.15 -28.97
N TYR A 583 16.93 -8.45 -27.74
CA TYR A 583 18.30 -8.80 -27.37
C TYR A 583 18.79 -10.09 -28.06
N LEU A 584 17.97 -11.14 -28.10
CA LEU A 584 18.32 -12.41 -28.76
C LEU A 584 18.50 -12.24 -30.26
N VAL A 585 17.66 -11.45 -30.92
CA VAL A 585 17.75 -11.14 -32.34
C VAL A 585 18.91 -10.20 -32.64
N GLY A 586 19.20 -9.24 -31.78
CA GLY A 586 20.23 -8.20 -31.92
C GLY A 586 19.72 -6.89 -32.49
N GLN A 587 18.40 -6.74 -32.68
CA GLN A 587 17.76 -5.51 -33.20
C GLN A 587 16.32 -5.39 -32.67
N PRO A 588 15.71 -4.17 -32.65
CA PRO A 588 14.32 -4.02 -32.26
C PRO A 588 13.37 -4.60 -33.31
N PRO A 589 12.12 -4.98 -32.91
CA PRO A 589 11.13 -5.47 -33.87
C PRO A 589 10.62 -4.35 -34.78
N VAL A 590 10.13 -4.71 -35.97
CA VAL A 590 9.62 -3.77 -36.99
C VAL A 590 8.10 -3.83 -37.18
N THR A 591 7.46 -4.99 -36.86
CA THR A 591 6.00 -5.09 -36.85
C THR A 591 5.54 -5.96 -35.69
N VAL A 592 4.29 -5.80 -35.30
CA VAL A 592 3.62 -6.65 -34.31
C VAL A 592 2.20 -6.99 -34.73
N SER A 593 1.81 -8.25 -34.55
CA SER A 593 0.42 -8.69 -34.55
C SER A 593 0.06 -9.26 -33.18
N ALA A 594 -1.21 -9.11 -32.76
CA ALA A 594 -1.64 -9.41 -31.41
C ALA A 594 -3.03 -10.07 -31.38
N GLN A 595 -3.19 -11.05 -30.51
CA GLN A 595 -4.46 -11.72 -30.22
C GLN A 595 -4.64 -11.84 -28.71
N ALA A 596 -5.89 -11.60 -28.22
CA ALA A 596 -6.22 -11.73 -26.82
C ALA A 596 -7.37 -12.72 -26.60
N LEU A 597 -7.35 -13.40 -25.45
CA LEU A 597 -8.53 -14.12 -24.96
C LEU A 597 -9.59 -13.13 -24.48
N PRO A 598 -10.90 -13.49 -24.50
CA PRO A 598 -11.94 -12.66 -23.91
C PRO A 598 -11.68 -12.39 -22.43
N ASP A 599 -11.89 -11.13 -22.00
CA ASP A 599 -11.61 -10.70 -20.62
C ASP A 599 -12.60 -11.24 -19.59
N ASN A 600 -13.85 -11.52 -20.00
CA ASN A 600 -14.95 -12.08 -19.19
C ASN A 600 -15.16 -11.34 -17.84
N GLY A 601 -14.93 -10.03 -17.80
CA GLY A 601 -15.05 -9.21 -16.59
C GLY A 601 -13.99 -9.50 -15.50
N ARG A 602 -13.05 -10.40 -15.76
CA ARG A 602 -11.99 -10.81 -14.81
C ARG A 602 -10.60 -10.31 -15.20
N TYR A 603 -10.34 -10.17 -16.47
CA TYR A 603 -9.06 -9.79 -17.05
C TYR A 603 -9.15 -8.45 -17.77
N ARG A 604 -8.03 -7.88 -18.19
CA ARG A 604 -7.96 -6.67 -18.99
C ARG A 604 -6.83 -6.81 -20.01
N GLN A 605 -7.09 -7.51 -21.12
CA GLN A 605 -6.13 -7.76 -22.20
C GLN A 605 -4.76 -8.24 -21.70
N ASP A 606 -4.76 -9.13 -20.70
CA ASP A 606 -3.56 -9.67 -20.05
C ASP A 606 -3.44 -11.19 -20.20
N ASN A 607 -4.19 -11.77 -21.17
CA ASN A 607 -4.03 -13.12 -21.71
C ASN A 607 -3.88 -12.99 -23.22
N VAL A 608 -2.64 -12.75 -23.67
CA VAL A 608 -2.36 -12.34 -25.05
C VAL A 608 -1.24 -13.16 -25.67
N VAL A 609 -1.29 -13.32 -26.99
CA VAL A 609 -0.20 -13.79 -27.82
C VAL A 609 0.17 -12.67 -28.78
N LEU A 610 1.43 -12.23 -28.71
CA LEU A 610 2.01 -11.21 -29.57
C LEU A 610 3.05 -11.87 -30.48
N THR A 611 3.05 -11.51 -31.76
CA THR A 611 4.05 -11.96 -32.72
C THR A 611 4.76 -10.74 -33.31
N PHE A 612 6.06 -10.69 -33.13
CA PHE A 612 6.95 -9.65 -33.63
C PHE A 612 7.75 -10.15 -34.81
N THR A 613 7.90 -9.31 -35.85
CA THR A 613 8.86 -9.55 -36.93
C THR A 613 10.04 -8.60 -36.80
N PHE A 614 11.20 -9.03 -37.25
CA PHE A 614 12.43 -8.27 -37.20
C PHE A 614 12.97 -8.06 -38.63
N ALA A 615 13.84 -7.03 -38.80
CA ALA A 615 14.33 -6.67 -40.14
C ALA A 615 15.18 -7.78 -40.83
N ASP A 616 15.82 -8.67 -40.06
CA ASP A 616 16.57 -9.82 -40.59
C ASP A 616 15.67 -11.03 -40.95
N GLY A 617 14.34 -10.90 -40.84
CA GLY A 617 13.38 -11.96 -41.05
C GLY A 617 13.13 -12.87 -39.82
N SER A 618 13.78 -12.61 -38.68
CA SER A 618 13.53 -13.33 -37.43
C SER A 618 12.12 -13.09 -36.92
N LEU A 619 11.59 -14.08 -36.19
CA LEU A 619 10.26 -14.01 -35.54
C LEU A 619 10.37 -14.18 -34.04
N GLY A 620 9.67 -13.35 -33.28
CA GLY A 620 9.54 -13.48 -31.82
C GLY A 620 8.07 -13.59 -31.41
N THR A 621 7.71 -14.62 -30.64
CA THR A 621 6.35 -14.70 -30.06
C THR A 621 6.41 -14.52 -28.55
N LEU A 622 5.46 -13.78 -28.01
CA LEU A 622 5.26 -13.60 -26.56
C LEU A 622 3.85 -14.06 -26.19
N ALA A 623 3.75 -15.21 -25.53
CA ALA A 623 2.51 -15.62 -24.86
C ALA A 623 2.52 -15.13 -23.42
N TYR A 624 1.80 -14.04 -23.15
CA TYR A 624 1.66 -13.44 -21.81
C TYR A 624 0.31 -13.85 -21.22
N LEU A 625 0.34 -14.63 -20.12
CA LEU A 625 -0.81 -15.36 -19.61
C LEU A 625 -1.02 -15.06 -18.13
N SER A 626 -2.13 -14.40 -17.79
CA SER A 626 -2.55 -14.11 -16.42
C SER A 626 -3.47 -15.19 -15.83
N ASN A 627 -3.99 -16.10 -16.65
CA ASN A 627 -4.94 -17.15 -16.26
C ASN A 627 -4.28 -18.48 -15.85
N GLY A 628 -2.95 -18.56 -15.91
CA GLY A 628 -2.22 -19.79 -15.57
C GLY A 628 -2.08 -20.02 -14.06
N ASP A 629 -1.93 -21.29 -13.67
CA ASP A 629 -1.65 -21.68 -12.29
C ASP A 629 -0.23 -21.27 -11.88
N LYS A 630 -0.12 -20.68 -10.69
CA LYS A 630 1.15 -20.16 -10.15
C LYS A 630 2.16 -21.25 -9.75
N SER A 631 1.78 -22.53 -9.72
CA SER A 631 2.71 -23.65 -9.50
C SER A 631 3.63 -23.92 -10.71
N VAL A 632 3.22 -23.49 -11.90
CA VAL A 632 4.04 -23.56 -13.11
C VAL A 632 5.03 -22.41 -13.13
N ALA A 633 6.28 -22.69 -13.52
CA ALA A 633 7.35 -21.70 -13.63
C ALA A 633 6.92 -20.48 -14.47
N LYS A 634 7.36 -19.28 -14.04
CA LYS A 634 6.89 -18.04 -14.64
C LYS A 634 7.32 -17.88 -16.09
N GLU A 635 8.58 -18.18 -16.43
CA GLU A 635 9.17 -17.81 -17.70
C GLU A 635 9.77 -19.03 -18.42
N ARG A 636 9.50 -19.17 -19.72
CA ARG A 636 10.15 -20.15 -20.59
C ARG A 636 10.43 -19.54 -21.94
N VAL A 637 11.67 -19.73 -22.44
CA VAL A 637 12.10 -19.26 -23.75
C VAL A 637 12.63 -20.43 -24.54
N GLU A 638 12.22 -20.54 -25.81
CA GLU A 638 12.69 -21.55 -26.78
C GLU A 638 13.17 -20.80 -28.01
N VAL A 639 14.38 -21.11 -28.49
CA VAL A 639 15.00 -20.43 -29.62
C VAL A 639 15.53 -21.47 -30.61
N PHE A 640 15.25 -21.24 -31.89
CA PHE A 640 15.63 -22.12 -32.99
C PHE A 640 16.28 -21.32 -34.13
N SER A 641 17.42 -21.78 -34.66
CA SER A 641 18.07 -21.20 -35.85
C SER A 641 19.13 -22.14 -36.36
N GLY A 642 19.17 -22.46 -37.67
CA GLY A 642 20.26 -23.15 -38.33
C GLY A 642 20.72 -24.45 -37.66
N GLY A 643 19.79 -25.31 -37.25
CA GLY A 643 20.11 -26.56 -36.53
C GLY A 643 20.50 -26.39 -35.04
N GLN A 644 20.46 -25.18 -34.53
CA GLN A 644 20.71 -24.88 -33.12
C GLN A 644 19.39 -24.72 -32.36
N VAL A 645 19.32 -25.26 -31.13
CA VAL A 645 18.17 -25.10 -30.22
C VAL A 645 18.63 -24.63 -28.84
N GLY A 646 17.96 -23.60 -28.29
CA GLY A 646 18.18 -23.11 -26.94
C GLY A 646 16.89 -23.12 -26.15
N LEU A 647 16.90 -23.72 -24.95
CA LEU A 647 15.76 -23.80 -24.05
C LEU A 647 16.14 -23.18 -22.71
N LEU A 648 15.46 -22.11 -22.32
CA LEU A 648 15.70 -21.41 -21.05
C LEU A 648 14.45 -21.50 -20.16
N ASP A 649 14.56 -22.23 -19.06
CA ASP A 649 13.50 -22.37 -18.05
C ASP A 649 13.78 -21.48 -16.85
N ASP A 650 12.95 -20.44 -16.67
CA ASP A 650 12.86 -19.52 -15.52
C ASP A 650 14.22 -19.00 -15.02
N PHE A 651 15.20 -18.86 -15.94
CA PHE A 651 16.59 -18.47 -15.62
C PHE A 651 17.29 -19.38 -14.59
N ARG A 652 16.79 -20.62 -14.44
CA ARG A 652 17.35 -21.66 -13.57
C ARG A 652 17.97 -22.81 -14.33
N ARG A 653 17.47 -23.10 -15.53
CA ARG A 653 17.99 -24.14 -16.39
C ARG A 653 18.13 -23.61 -17.82
N LEU A 654 19.29 -23.80 -18.40
CA LEU A 654 19.56 -23.53 -19.81
C LEU A 654 20.03 -24.81 -20.48
N GLU A 655 19.41 -25.17 -21.59
CA GLU A 655 19.76 -26.27 -22.43
C GLU A 655 20.11 -25.77 -23.84
N LEU A 656 21.28 -26.13 -24.35
CA LEU A 656 21.80 -25.74 -25.65
C LEU A 656 22.07 -27.00 -26.45
N VAL A 657 21.55 -27.08 -27.67
CA VAL A 657 21.69 -28.23 -28.56
C VAL A 657 22.22 -27.77 -29.91
N LYS A 658 23.29 -28.38 -30.37
CA LYS A 658 23.89 -28.16 -31.68
C LYS A 658 24.62 -29.44 -32.15
N ASP A 659 24.50 -29.82 -33.41
CA ASP A 659 25.18 -30.97 -34.03
C ASP A 659 25.01 -32.28 -33.21
N GLY A 660 23.78 -32.53 -32.72
CA GLY A 660 23.45 -33.69 -31.89
C GLY A 660 24.01 -33.62 -30.44
N ARG A 661 24.83 -32.64 -30.13
CA ARG A 661 25.39 -32.44 -28.77
C ARG A 661 24.47 -31.57 -27.94
N ARG A 662 24.26 -32.01 -26.69
CA ARG A 662 23.42 -31.34 -25.73
C ARG A 662 24.23 -30.88 -24.54
N GLN A 663 24.15 -29.58 -24.18
CA GLN A 663 24.73 -28.99 -22.99
C GLN A 663 23.60 -28.49 -22.06
N ILE A 664 23.61 -28.95 -20.82
CA ILE A 664 22.65 -28.51 -19.80
C ILE A 664 23.39 -27.76 -18.69
N LEU A 665 22.94 -26.52 -18.41
CA LEU A 665 23.41 -25.69 -17.31
C LEU A 665 22.25 -25.50 -16.35
N GLN A 666 22.48 -25.70 -15.04
CA GLN A 666 21.44 -25.61 -14.04
C GLN A 666 21.94 -24.85 -12.79
N SER A 667 21.16 -23.89 -12.33
CA SER A 667 21.34 -23.23 -11.03
C SER A 667 20.39 -23.83 -10.01
N ARG A 668 20.92 -24.51 -9.00
CA ARG A 668 20.11 -25.18 -7.96
C ARG A 668 19.76 -24.27 -6.79
N LEU A 669 20.57 -23.26 -6.50
CA LEU A 669 20.47 -22.46 -5.27
C LEU A 669 19.74 -21.14 -5.44
N ALA A 670 19.88 -20.46 -6.58
CA ALA A 670 19.29 -19.15 -6.80
C ALA A 670 18.91 -18.92 -8.26
N GLN A 671 17.82 -18.22 -8.49
CA GLN A 671 17.46 -17.64 -9.78
C GLN A 671 18.19 -16.31 -9.94
N ASP A 672 18.93 -16.14 -11.04
CA ASP A 672 19.57 -14.86 -11.38
C ASP A 672 18.99 -14.29 -12.66
N LYS A 673 18.18 -13.25 -12.53
CA LYS A 673 17.58 -12.51 -13.64
C LYS A 673 18.39 -11.28 -14.06
N GLY A 674 19.63 -11.12 -13.58
CA GLY A 674 20.59 -10.13 -14.07
C GLY A 674 20.49 -8.74 -13.43
N HIS A 675 19.71 -8.52 -12.37
CA HIS A 675 19.56 -7.18 -11.74
C HIS A 675 20.91 -6.59 -11.29
N ARG A 676 21.75 -7.41 -10.66
CA ARG A 676 23.07 -6.98 -10.21
C ARG A 676 24.00 -6.68 -11.39
N ALA A 677 24.02 -7.54 -12.40
CA ALA A 677 24.84 -7.38 -13.58
C ALA A 677 24.40 -6.15 -14.41
N ALA A 678 23.10 -5.87 -14.49
CA ALA A 678 22.56 -4.66 -15.12
C ALA A 678 23.10 -3.39 -14.46
N TRP A 679 23.05 -3.33 -13.12
CA TRP A 679 23.58 -2.19 -12.38
C TRP A 679 25.11 -2.05 -12.53
N GLN A 680 25.85 -3.17 -12.51
CA GLN A 680 27.30 -3.19 -12.76
C GLN A 680 27.66 -2.65 -14.13
N ALA A 681 26.93 -3.10 -15.18
CA ALA A 681 27.14 -2.64 -16.55
C ALA A 681 26.91 -1.14 -16.69
N PHE A 682 25.86 -0.62 -16.05
CA PHE A 682 25.57 0.82 -16.05
C PHE A 682 26.69 1.64 -15.41
N LEU A 683 27.15 1.26 -14.22
CA LEU A 683 28.24 1.95 -13.55
C LEU A 683 29.57 1.84 -14.32
N ALA A 684 29.83 0.70 -14.96
CA ALA A 684 31.02 0.53 -15.78
C ALA A 684 31.02 1.46 -16.99
N ALA A 685 29.88 1.57 -17.70
CA ALA A 685 29.72 2.49 -18.84
C ALA A 685 29.96 3.96 -18.44
N ILE A 686 29.40 4.39 -17.30
CA ILE A 686 29.64 5.76 -16.80
C ILE A 686 31.14 5.99 -16.53
N ARG A 687 31.82 5.09 -15.82
CA ARG A 687 33.23 5.25 -15.45
C ARG A 687 34.18 5.23 -16.63
N GLN A 688 33.85 4.46 -17.66
CA GLN A 688 34.66 4.32 -18.85
C GLN A 688 34.38 5.42 -19.90
N GLY A 689 33.34 6.24 -19.69
CA GLY A 689 32.87 7.19 -20.71
C GLY A 689 32.39 6.48 -21.98
N GLY A 690 31.91 5.23 -21.84
CA GLY A 690 31.45 4.39 -22.95
C GLY A 690 29.97 4.64 -23.28
N PRO A 691 29.47 3.96 -24.35
CA PRO A 691 28.06 4.04 -24.71
C PRO A 691 27.16 3.40 -23.62
N ALA A 692 25.86 3.75 -23.66
CA ALA A 692 24.88 3.13 -22.78
C ALA A 692 24.86 1.59 -22.95
N PRO A 693 24.72 0.83 -21.86
CA PRO A 693 24.74 -0.66 -21.92
C PRO A 693 23.61 -1.26 -22.74
N ILE A 694 22.54 -0.53 -22.94
CA ILE A 694 21.44 -0.83 -23.86
C ILE A 694 21.50 0.24 -24.94
N PRO A 695 21.72 -0.12 -26.22
CA PRO A 695 21.69 0.87 -27.31
C PRO A 695 20.35 1.63 -27.34
N TYR A 696 20.36 2.92 -27.55
CA TYR A 696 19.15 3.75 -27.49
C TYR A 696 18.10 3.35 -28.53
N ASN A 697 18.52 2.92 -29.74
CA ASN A 697 17.60 2.41 -30.74
C ASN A 697 16.86 1.13 -30.25
N HIS A 698 17.50 0.27 -29.43
CA HIS A 698 16.83 -0.86 -28.81
C HIS A 698 15.89 -0.39 -27.69
N LEU A 699 16.34 0.52 -26.83
CA LEU A 699 15.55 1.03 -25.73
C LEU A 699 14.24 1.68 -26.22
N ILE A 700 14.34 2.56 -27.21
CA ILE A 700 13.21 3.26 -27.81
C ILE A 700 12.35 2.29 -28.62
N GLY A 701 12.94 1.49 -29.50
CA GLY A 701 12.20 0.54 -30.35
C GLY A 701 11.42 -0.51 -29.55
N VAL A 702 11.99 -1.04 -28.46
CA VAL A 702 11.28 -1.95 -27.55
C VAL A 702 10.10 -1.28 -26.88
N THR A 703 10.25 -0.02 -26.45
CA THR A 703 9.16 0.71 -25.80
C THR A 703 8.05 1.01 -26.81
N ARG A 704 8.37 1.47 -28.03
CA ARG A 704 7.40 1.66 -29.13
C ARG A 704 6.69 0.36 -29.50
N ALA A 705 7.39 -0.77 -29.50
CA ALA A 705 6.82 -2.09 -29.79
C ALA A 705 5.71 -2.47 -28.79
N THR A 706 5.82 -2.05 -27.53
CA THR A 706 4.74 -2.31 -26.56
C THR A 706 3.51 -1.45 -26.81
N PHE A 707 3.68 -0.20 -27.25
CA PHE A 707 2.56 0.65 -27.67
C PHE A 707 1.87 0.12 -28.91
N ALA A 708 2.67 -0.25 -29.94
CA ALA A 708 2.16 -0.89 -31.14
C ALA A 708 1.41 -2.20 -30.85
N ALA A 709 1.85 -2.99 -29.86
CA ALA A 709 1.16 -4.20 -29.44
C ALA A 709 -0.22 -3.92 -28.83
N VAL A 710 -0.34 -2.86 -28.04
CA VAL A 710 -1.63 -2.42 -27.50
C VAL A 710 -2.56 -1.92 -28.62
N THR A 711 -2.03 -1.15 -29.58
CA THR A 711 -2.75 -0.72 -30.77
C THR A 711 -3.23 -1.92 -31.62
N ALA A 712 -2.33 -2.90 -31.86
CA ALA A 712 -2.65 -4.10 -32.62
C ALA A 712 -3.78 -4.93 -31.99
N LEU A 713 -3.83 -4.99 -30.64
CA LEU A 713 -4.94 -5.62 -29.91
C LEU A 713 -6.24 -4.86 -30.08
N GLY A 714 -6.23 -3.54 -30.03
CA GLY A 714 -7.42 -2.70 -30.17
C GLY A 714 -7.99 -2.72 -31.60
N GLU A 715 -7.12 -2.73 -32.61
CA GLU A 715 -7.48 -2.66 -34.02
C GLU A 715 -7.56 -4.03 -34.71
N ASN A 716 -7.14 -5.11 -34.05
CA ASN A 716 -7.12 -6.47 -34.56
C ASN A 716 -6.40 -6.59 -35.93
N ARG A 717 -5.30 -5.89 -36.10
CA ARG A 717 -4.44 -5.91 -37.29
C ARG A 717 -2.96 -5.87 -36.94
N SER A 718 -2.11 -6.20 -37.88
CA SER A 718 -0.68 -5.97 -37.75
C SER A 718 -0.35 -4.47 -37.80
N VAL A 719 0.54 -4.03 -36.93
CA VAL A 719 0.96 -2.63 -36.77
C VAL A 719 2.48 -2.54 -36.99
N SER A 720 2.93 -1.54 -37.76
CA SER A 720 4.35 -1.16 -37.89
C SER A 720 4.81 -0.43 -36.64
N ILE A 721 6.09 -0.63 -36.27
CA ILE A 721 6.68 -0.08 -35.05
C ILE A 721 7.56 1.11 -35.39
#